data_aa93cc478c889c458028e685c25825b0
#
_entry.id   aa93cc478c889c458028e685c25825b0
#
_cell.length_a   1.000
_cell.length_b   1.000
_cell.length_c   1.000
_cell.angle_alpha   90.00
_cell.angle_beta   90.00
_cell.angle_gamma   90.00
#
_symmetry.space_group_name_H-M   'P 1'
#
loop_
_entity.id
_entity.type
_entity.pdbx_description
1 polymer ?
#
loop_
_entity_poly.entity_id
_entity_poly.type
_entity_poly.pdbx_seq_one_letter_code
_entity_poly.pdbx_strand_id
1 'polypeptide(L)'
;MTAKLPTQIEVRGGRVHNLKNIDVNIPLHKFVAISGLSGSGKSSLAMGILYEEGSRRYLDALSTYMRRRIKQGNQASVTSVKHIPSALALRQRPTIPSERATVGTMSETFNILRLIFSRLGSPVCPNGHRLKPSLEIAEAMAKSGEEMGQLTCPVCGVKFYVPSAEQFAFNSDGACEECGGTGKLRQLDDSKLIADPSLSIKDGAVASWSLPGRNFMPNVAEHAGVRIDIPYKDLTDKEKDFVLNGPEKKYKMDFLSGTGRVFHDFNALYENAHQAVLRSAKTSKSERAQKRISEFFSYQTCPVCHGSRLKPGLLKQLVGSLNINEVAEMPLGDLIAWKDQVLKSLPAEMHKMASALFTEFVENLQPLLDLGLDYLTMARNGNTLSTGELQRIQLARTLRTETTGVLYVLDEPSIGLHPANVDGLIKVLHKLVAQGNSLVVVDHNVDIIKAADEIIEIGPGSGEQGGEILDQGSVDQIKKDKHSLIRPYLDGTAELMARKRAEKVNSVKISFNVDHYFNLQDVHANIPVNQLTAVTGFSGAGKTSLILDSLVPAIQAQAKGENLPKQVKNFESPINQVVSVDASPIGKSTRSTVATYTSIMDNLRKLFARQPLAKDKHYTPTYFSYNNKQGACPICGGTGIVTLDIQFLPDMQQICPICEGNRYNPEVQKVKWNGYSIVDILNLDINEAIPVFKKEPKIERDLLLLKEVGLDYLHLGESTPTLSGGEAQRLKLVTHLSHKQDDTLFVFDEPTIGLHPLDVKVLVQVMQKLLDQGATIITITHDLNMIVNADNILDLGPRGGKNGGKVVAAGQTQDLINHPVSLTTEYLANYWRQFKK
;
A
#
# COMPACT_ATOMS: atom_id res chain seq x y z
N MET A 1 52.70 1.89 4.04
CA MET A 1 51.62 2.95 4.09
C MET A 1 50.30 2.22 4.28
N THR A 2 49.77 2.19 5.47
CA THR A 2 48.37 1.72 5.68
C THR A 2 47.46 2.66 4.98
N ALA A 3 46.81 2.21 3.91
CA ALA A 3 45.79 2.99 3.21
C ALA A 3 44.71 3.40 4.23
N LYS A 4 44.51 4.69 4.42
CA LYS A 4 43.46 5.20 5.29
C LYS A 4 42.13 4.74 4.72
N LEU A 5 41.36 3.98 5.47
CA LEU A 5 40.03 3.54 5.05
C LEU A 5 39.16 4.78 4.75
N PRO A 6 38.33 4.75 3.69
CA PRO A 6 37.44 5.85 3.38
C PRO A 6 36.44 6.05 4.53
N THR A 7 36.18 7.31 4.88
CA THR A 7 35.27 7.68 5.97
C THR A 7 33.93 8.21 5.48
N GLN A 8 33.79 8.43 4.16
CA GLN A 8 32.58 9.01 3.56
C GLN A 8 32.37 8.49 2.12
N ILE A 9 31.14 8.49 1.69
CA ILE A 9 30.71 8.33 0.29
C ILE A 9 30.80 9.71 -0.35
N GLU A 10 31.45 9.83 -1.52
CA GLU A 10 31.53 11.07 -2.29
C GLU A 10 30.64 10.98 -3.50
N VAL A 11 29.58 11.81 -3.57
CA VAL A 11 28.74 12.00 -4.74
C VAL A 11 29.14 13.31 -5.40
N ARG A 12 29.37 13.30 -6.71
CA ARG A 12 29.70 14.48 -7.50
C ARG A 12 28.85 14.56 -8.72
N GLY A 13 28.25 15.71 -8.96
CA GLY A 13 27.45 16.01 -10.14
C GLY A 13 26.17 15.18 -10.23
N GLY A 14 25.43 15.02 -9.15
CA GLY A 14 24.14 14.31 -9.12
C GLY A 14 23.04 15.06 -9.86
N ARG A 15 22.43 14.41 -10.89
CA ARG A 15 21.42 15.01 -11.81
C ARG A 15 20.22 14.09 -12.03
N VAL A 16 19.94 13.24 -11.07
CA VAL A 16 18.78 12.34 -11.15
C VAL A 16 17.50 13.13 -10.88
N HIS A 17 16.51 12.99 -11.76
CA HIS A 17 15.26 13.74 -11.75
C HIS A 17 15.49 15.26 -11.61
N ASN A 18 15.02 15.86 -10.52
CA ASN A 18 15.11 17.31 -10.28
C ASN A 18 16.42 17.77 -9.59
N LEU A 19 17.36 16.87 -9.31
CA LEU A 19 18.63 17.25 -8.67
C LEU A 19 19.48 18.13 -9.59
N LYS A 20 19.96 19.28 -9.06
CA LYS A 20 20.66 20.33 -9.78
C LYS A 20 22.19 20.20 -9.70
N ASN A 21 22.73 19.11 -10.24
CA ASN A 21 24.18 18.87 -10.29
C ASN A 21 24.84 18.92 -8.91
N ILE A 22 24.23 18.27 -7.94
CA ILE A 22 24.64 18.35 -6.53
C ILE A 22 25.95 17.61 -6.25
N ASP A 23 26.73 18.15 -5.34
CA ASP A 23 27.87 17.53 -4.70
C ASP A 23 27.58 17.32 -3.22
N VAL A 24 27.75 16.10 -2.73
CA VAL A 24 27.48 15.76 -1.33
C VAL A 24 28.43 14.68 -0.82
N ASN A 25 28.84 14.81 0.44
CA ASN A 25 29.64 13.82 1.16
C ASN A 25 28.77 13.18 2.24
N ILE A 26 28.67 11.85 2.25
CA ILE A 26 27.84 11.11 3.21
C ILE A 26 28.73 10.28 4.09
N PRO A 27 28.77 10.50 5.40
CA PRO A 27 29.65 9.76 6.29
C PRO A 27 29.30 8.27 6.33
N LEU A 28 30.33 7.43 6.33
CA LEU A 28 30.21 5.98 6.54
C LEU A 28 30.06 5.66 8.03
N HIS A 29 29.41 4.53 8.33
CA HIS A 29 29.18 4.01 9.68
C HIS A 29 28.43 4.99 10.59
N LYS A 30 27.54 5.77 9.97
CA LYS A 30 26.69 6.75 10.66
C LYS A 30 25.24 6.62 10.24
N PHE A 31 24.34 7.14 11.07
CA PHE A 31 22.95 7.36 10.75
C PHE A 31 22.78 8.77 10.16
N VAL A 32 22.50 8.83 8.87
CA VAL A 32 22.25 10.09 8.14
C VAL A 32 20.77 10.20 7.80
N ALA A 33 20.14 11.31 8.19
CA ALA A 33 18.77 11.64 7.81
C ALA A 33 18.75 12.58 6.60
N ILE A 34 17.91 12.33 5.61
CA ILE A 34 17.64 13.25 4.50
C ILE A 34 16.26 13.87 4.70
N SER A 35 16.24 15.21 4.84
CA SER A 35 15.04 16.01 5.06
C SER A 35 14.79 16.99 3.90
N GLY A 36 13.60 17.55 3.82
CA GLY A 36 13.19 18.56 2.84
C GLY A 36 11.72 18.40 2.43
N LEU A 37 11.19 19.36 1.69
CA LEU A 37 9.81 19.35 1.21
C LEU A 37 9.48 18.16 0.33
N SER A 38 8.19 17.81 0.21
CA SER A 38 7.75 16.79 -0.74
C SER A 38 8.13 17.24 -2.16
N GLY A 39 8.70 16.32 -2.97
CA GLY A 39 9.17 16.65 -4.32
C GLY A 39 10.49 17.45 -4.38
N SER A 40 11.21 17.67 -3.27
CA SER A 40 12.49 18.41 -3.27
C SER A 40 13.69 17.64 -3.85
N GLY A 41 13.59 16.30 -4.02
CA GLY A 41 14.68 15.46 -4.55
C GLY A 41 15.29 14.48 -3.55
N LYS A 42 14.73 14.32 -2.34
CA LYS A 42 15.22 13.40 -1.31
C LYS A 42 15.37 11.95 -1.80
N SER A 43 14.28 11.39 -2.34
CA SER A 43 14.29 10.03 -2.88
C SER A 43 15.14 9.92 -4.13
N SER A 44 15.36 11.03 -4.89
CA SER A 44 16.29 11.08 -6.02
C SER A 44 17.73 10.87 -5.56
N LEU A 45 18.15 11.48 -4.44
CA LEU A 45 19.47 11.25 -3.86
C LEU A 45 19.56 9.85 -3.24
N ALA A 46 18.63 9.49 -2.35
CA ALA A 46 18.68 8.25 -1.57
C ALA A 46 18.52 7.00 -2.45
N MET A 47 17.43 6.93 -3.22
CA MET A 47 17.09 5.78 -4.04
C MET A 47 17.73 5.86 -5.42
N GLY A 48 17.63 7.04 -6.08
CA GLY A 48 18.06 7.21 -7.45
C GLY A 48 19.60 7.30 -7.63
N ILE A 49 20.35 7.67 -6.60
CA ILE A 49 21.82 7.69 -6.65
C ILE A 49 22.42 6.63 -5.74
N LEU A 50 22.21 6.73 -4.43
CA LEU A 50 22.93 5.89 -3.46
C LEU A 50 22.55 4.41 -3.59
N TYR A 51 21.27 4.09 -3.61
CA TYR A 51 20.84 2.71 -3.76
C TYR A 51 21.17 2.14 -5.13
N GLU A 52 20.86 2.85 -6.23
CA GLU A 52 21.12 2.33 -7.58
C GLU A 52 22.62 2.10 -7.83
N GLU A 53 23.50 3.02 -7.44
CA GLU A 53 24.95 2.86 -7.60
C GLU A 53 25.54 1.78 -6.68
N GLY A 54 25.12 1.72 -5.41
CA GLY A 54 25.58 0.69 -4.48
C GLY A 54 25.12 -0.72 -4.85
N SER A 55 23.87 -0.85 -5.28
CA SER A 55 23.30 -2.09 -5.78
C SER A 55 23.96 -2.54 -7.09
N ARG A 56 24.14 -1.63 -8.05
CA ARG A 56 24.81 -1.92 -9.32
C ARG A 56 26.21 -2.47 -9.13
N ARG A 57 27.04 -1.83 -8.30
CA ARG A 57 28.42 -2.29 -8.04
C ARG A 57 28.47 -3.67 -7.40
N TYR A 58 27.51 -3.98 -6.52
CA TYR A 58 27.39 -5.34 -5.98
C TYR A 58 27.05 -6.34 -7.09
N LEU A 59 26.09 -6.01 -7.97
CA LEU A 59 25.71 -6.87 -9.09
C LEU A 59 26.85 -7.03 -10.09
N ASP A 60 27.66 -6.00 -10.32
CA ASP A 60 28.82 -6.07 -11.22
C ASP A 60 29.90 -7.06 -10.74
N ALA A 61 29.96 -7.31 -9.44
CA ALA A 61 30.86 -8.32 -8.84
C ALA A 61 30.35 -9.76 -9.03
N LEU A 62 29.07 -9.95 -9.41
CA LEU A 62 28.50 -11.28 -9.64
C LEU A 62 28.80 -11.80 -11.05
N SER A 63 28.71 -13.14 -11.23
CA SER A 63 28.85 -13.76 -12.54
C SER A 63 27.77 -13.29 -13.52
N THR A 64 28.06 -13.31 -14.83
CA THR A 64 27.12 -12.95 -15.90
C THR A 64 25.82 -13.75 -15.85
N TYR A 65 25.86 -14.99 -15.42
CA TYR A 65 24.68 -15.83 -15.25
C TYR A 65 23.75 -15.31 -14.15
N MET A 66 24.32 -14.93 -13.00
CA MET A 66 23.55 -14.36 -11.88
C MET A 66 22.99 -12.97 -12.24
N ARG A 67 23.79 -12.12 -12.90
CA ARG A 67 23.35 -10.78 -13.35
C ARG A 67 22.13 -10.83 -14.28
N ARG A 68 22.02 -11.84 -15.15
CA ARG A 68 20.87 -12.00 -16.06
C ARG A 68 19.56 -12.36 -15.36
N ARG A 69 19.61 -12.91 -14.15
CA ARG A 69 18.42 -13.30 -13.36
C ARG A 69 17.95 -12.22 -12.40
N ILE A 70 18.80 -11.24 -12.10
CA ILE A 70 18.49 -10.16 -11.17
C ILE A 70 18.19 -8.91 -12.01
N LYS A 71 17.08 -8.25 -11.69
CA LYS A 71 16.68 -7.00 -12.36
C LYS A 71 17.76 -5.95 -12.10
N GLN A 72 18.46 -5.52 -13.15
CA GLN A 72 19.47 -4.48 -13.03
C GLN A 72 18.79 -3.12 -12.87
N GLY A 73 19.27 -2.30 -11.93
CA GLY A 73 18.92 -0.88 -11.84
C GLY A 73 19.48 -0.08 -13.01
N ASN A 74 18.88 1.06 -13.30
CA ASN A 74 19.40 2.00 -14.28
C ASN A 74 20.68 2.64 -13.75
N GLN A 75 21.60 3.01 -14.64
CA GLN A 75 22.76 3.83 -14.27
C GLN A 75 22.27 5.21 -13.82
N ALA A 76 22.68 5.62 -12.61
CA ALA A 76 22.33 6.94 -12.10
C ALA A 76 22.96 8.06 -12.95
N SER A 77 22.23 9.15 -13.16
CA SER A 77 22.75 10.35 -13.83
C SER A 77 23.64 11.14 -12.86
N VAL A 78 24.91 10.76 -12.77
CA VAL A 78 25.91 11.32 -11.84
C VAL A 78 27.28 11.35 -12.50
N THR A 79 28.11 12.35 -12.16
CA THR A 79 29.48 12.44 -12.69
C THR A 79 30.37 11.36 -12.06
N SER A 80 30.31 11.19 -10.75
CA SER A 80 31.01 10.08 -10.06
C SER A 80 30.43 9.84 -8.67
N VAL A 81 30.48 8.56 -8.25
CA VAL A 81 30.25 8.16 -6.85
C VAL A 81 31.45 7.35 -6.39
N LYS A 82 32.08 7.72 -5.27
CA LYS A 82 33.22 6.99 -4.70
C LYS A 82 32.89 6.42 -3.35
N HIS A 83 33.55 5.35 -3.00
CA HIS A 83 33.52 4.68 -1.67
C HIS A 83 32.12 4.22 -1.24
N ILE A 84 31.21 3.98 -2.19
CA ILE A 84 29.88 3.48 -1.86
C ILE A 84 29.90 1.98 -1.56
N PRO A 85 29.40 1.54 -0.40
CA PRO A 85 29.24 0.12 -0.09
C PRO A 85 28.14 -0.54 -0.93
N SER A 86 28.04 -1.87 -0.84
CA SER A 86 26.85 -2.59 -1.32
C SER A 86 25.62 -2.04 -0.63
N ALA A 87 24.56 -1.69 -1.41
CA ALA A 87 23.39 -1.04 -0.86
C ALA A 87 22.16 -1.96 -0.82
N LEU A 88 21.43 -1.91 0.28
CA LEU A 88 20.12 -2.53 0.45
C LEU A 88 19.09 -1.44 0.70
N ALA A 89 17.94 -1.53 0.02
CA ALA A 89 16.88 -0.56 0.18
C ALA A 89 15.60 -1.15 0.75
N LEU A 90 14.96 -0.39 1.63
CA LEU A 90 13.55 -0.57 2.00
C LEU A 90 12.76 0.58 1.41
N ARG A 91 11.96 0.26 0.39
CA ARG A 91 11.16 1.25 -0.34
C ARG A 91 9.89 1.59 0.42
N GLN A 92 9.42 2.80 0.25
CA GLN A 92 8.14 3.28 0.78
C GLN A 92 6.97 2.33 0.43
N ARG A 93 6.98 1.73 -0.77
CA ARG A 93 5.96 0.77 -1.22
C ARG A 93 6.60 -0.57 -1.51
N PRO A 94 6.61 -1.51 -0.54
CA PRO A 94 7.08 -2.86 -0.78
C PRO A 94 6.17 -3.60 -1.76
N THR A 95 6.72 -4.61 -2.43
CA THR A 95 5.93 -5.50 -3.30
C THR A 95 4.90 -6.27 -2.49
N ILE A 96 3.67 -6.35 -2.99
CA ILE A 96 2.59 -7.09 -2.34
C ILE A 96 2.95 -8.58 -2.33
N PRO A 97 2.96 -9.22 -1.15
CA PRO A 97 3.28 -10.63 -1.02
C PRO A 97 2.24 -11.54 -1.69
N SER A 98 2.64 -12.76 -2.02
CA SER A 98 1.72 -13.78 -2.53
C SER A 98 0.69 -14.19 -1.49
N GLU A 99 -0.43 -14.79 -1.91
CA GLU A 99 -1.49 -15.31 -1.02
C GLU A 99 -0.98 -16.37 -0.02
N ARG A 100 0.14 -17.02 -0.32
CA ARG A 100 0.76 -18.02 0.57
C ARG A 100 1.72 -17.41 1.60
N ALA A 101 2.14 -16.17 1.40
CA ALA A 101 3.02 -15.48 2.35
C ALA A 101 2.25 -15.09 3.62
N THR A 102 2.81 -15.38 4.77
CA THR A 102 2.29 -14.98 6.08
C THR A 102 3.34 -14.18 6.84
N VAL A 103 2.94 -13.47 7.89
CA VAL A 103 3.88 -12.78 8.78
C VAL A 103 4.98 -13.73 9.23
N GLY A 104 4.64 -14.94 9.68
CA GLY A 104 5.60 -15.93 10.14
C GLY A 104 6.60 -16.40 9.07
N THR A 105 6.15 -16.56 7.81
CA THR A 105 7.06 -16.95 6.70
C THR A 105 7.91 -15.79 6.21
N MET A 106 7.37 -14.57 6.21
CA MET A 106 8.13 -13.38 5.80
C MET A 106 9.19 -12.96 6.80
N SER A 107 8.90 -13.11 8.09
CA SER A 107 9.84 -12.86 9.19
C SER A 107 10.75 -14.05 9.51
N GLU A 108 10.51 -15.22 8.89
CA GLU A 108 11.19 -16.49 9.13
C GLU A 108 10.98 -17.09 10.53
N THR A 109 10.18 -16.46 11.40
CA THR A 109 9.85 -16.97 12.73
C THR A 109 9.12 -18.32 12.66
N PHE A 110 8.32 -18.54 11.62
CA PHE A 110 7.63 -19.81 11.41
C PHE A 110 8.58 -20.97 11.14
N ASN A 111 9.78 -20.72 10.61
CA ASN A 111 10.80 -21.78 10.41
C ASN A 111 11.25 -22.37 11.74
N ILE A 112 11.49 -21.53 12.75
CA ILE A 112 11.88 -21.98 14.09
C ILE A 112 10.70 -22.62 14.81
N LEU A 113 9.49 -22.09 14.64
CA LEU A 113 8.27 -22.70 15.21
C LEU A 113 8.10 -24.14 14.70
N ARG A 114 8.32 -24.40 13.41
CA ARG A 114 8.27 -25.76 12.84
C ARG A 114 9.30 -26.69 13.48
N LEU A 115 10.52 -26.20 13.75
CA LEU A 115 11.57 -26.96 14.46
C LEU A 115 11.15 -27.26 15.90
N ILE A 116 10.57 -26.29 16.61
CA ILE A 116 10.04 -26.48 17.97
C ILE A 116 9.00 -27.59 17.98
N PHE A 117 8.02 -27.56 17.06
CA PHE A 117 6.99 -28.59 16.97
C PHE A 117 7.55 -29.97 16.60
N SER A 118 8.53 -30.04 15.72
CA SER A 118 9.15 -31.29 15.32
C SER A 118 10.02 -31.92 16.42
N ARG A 119 10.65 -31.12 17.28
CA ARG A 119 11.61 -31.60 18.28
C ARG A 119 11.04 -31.69 19.70
N LEU A 120 10.15 -30.78 20.08
CA LEU A 120 9.60 -30.69 21.44
C LEU A 120 8.14 -31.15 21.51
N GLY A 121 7.57 -31.59 20.39
CA GLY A 121 6.16 -31.93 20.30
C GLY A 121 5.83 -33.25 20.97
N SER A 122 4.55 -33.39 21.37
CA SER A 122 3.94 -34.61 21.91
C SER A 122 3.20 -35.34 20.76
N PRO A 123 3.82 -36.31 20.07
CA PRO A 123 3.24 -36.99 18.94
C PRO A 123 2.13 -37.96 19.34
N VAL A 124 1.26 -38.32 18.39
CA VAL A 124 0.20 -39.31 18.57
C VAL A 124 0.45 -40.46 17.60
N CYS A 125 0.49 -41.71 18.11
CA CYS A 125 0.61 -42.86 17.26
C CYS A 125 -0.67 -43.12 16.46
N PRO A 126 -0.67 -43.95 15.39
CA PRO A 126 -1.85 -44.27 14.60
C PRO A 126 -3.03 -44.81 15.39
N ASN A 127 -2.77 -45.48 16.49
CA ASN A 127 -3.81 -46.03 17.42
C ASN A 127 -4.31 -45.01 18.44
N GLY A 128 -3.89 -43.73 18.33
CA GLY A 128 -4.40 -42.64 19.15
C GLY A 128 -3.65 -42.42 20.51
N HIS A 129 -2.60 -43.20 20.80
CA HIS A 129 -1.83 -42.99 22.04
C HIS A 129 -0.89 -41.79 21.89
N ARG A 130 -1.01 -40.82 22.81
CA ARG A 130 -0.15 -39.65 22.87
C ARG A 130 1.12 -39.96 23.66
N LEU A 131 2.27 -39.71 23.07
CA LEU A 131 3.57 -39.84 23.73
C LEU A 131 3.95 -38.52 24.40
N LYS A 132 4.66 -38.60 25.51
CA LYS A 132 5.25 -37.43 26.16
C LYS A 132 6.44 -36.93 25.35
N PRO A 133 6.75 -35.63 25.36
CA PRO A 133 8.01 -35.14 24.82
C PRO A 133 9.21 -35.82 25.48
N SER A 134 10.20 -36.24 24.66
CA SER A 134 11.42 -36.91 25.15
C SER A 134 12.59 -36.67 24.18
N LEU A 135 13.82 -36.91 24.62
CA LEU A 135 15.01 -36.86 23.77
C LEU A 135 14.99 -37.89 22.64
N GLU A 136 14.27 -39.02 22.84
CA GLU A 136 14.14 -40.06 21.81
C GLU A 136 13.56 -39.50 20.49
N ILE A 137 12.68 -38.49 20.58
CA ILE A 137 12.10 -37.81 19.41
C ILE A 137 13.21 -37.07 18.63
N ALA A 138 14.08 -36.37 19.35
CA ALA A 138 15.18 -35.63 18.72
C ALA A 138 16.23 -36.59 18.13
N GLU A 139 16.51 -37.67 18.80
CA GLU A 139 17.41 -38.74 18.35
C GLU A 139 16.84 -39.45 17.10
N ALA A 140 15.55 -39.78 17.10
CA ALA A 140 14.89 -40.34 15.94
C ALA A 140 14.94 -39.38 14.72
N MET A 141 14.75 -38.11 14.95
CA MET A 141 14.84 -37.08 13.89
C MET A 141 16.27 -36.76 13.45
N ALA A 142 17.30 -37.19 14.19
CA ALA A 142 18.69 -37.05 13.79
C ALA A 142 19.19 -38.21 12.89
N LYS A 143 18.42 -39.31 12.81
CA LYS A 143 18.71 -40.42 11.90
C LYS A 143 18.53 -40.00 10.43
N SER A 144 19.06 -40.78 9.51
CA SER A 144 18.94 -40.56 8.06
C SER A 144 18.13 -41.66 7.36
N GLY A 145 17.64 -41.38 6.15
CA GLY A 145 16.91 -42.35 5.34
C GLY A 145 15.57 -42.76 5.96
N GLU A 146 15.19 -44.01 5.79
CA GLU A 146 13.90 -44.57 6.25
C GLU A 146 13.72 -44.59 7.77
N GLU A 147 14.82 -44.50 8.55
CA GLU A 147 14.74 -44.45 10.00
C GLU A 147 14.50 -43.04 10.58
N MET A 148 14.56 -42.03 9.77
CA MET A 148 14.38 -40.64 10.21
C MET A 148 12.96 -40.42 10.76
N GLY A 149 12.92 -40.09 12.06
CA GLY A 149 11.66 -39.83 12.78
C GLY A 149 10.85 -41.06 13.17
N GLN A 150 11.39 -42.29 12.98
CA GLN A 150 10.69 -43.50 13.36
C GLN A 150 10.75 -43.74 14.86
N LEU A 151 9.57 -43.85 15.48
CA LEU A 151 9.38 -44.21 16.90
C LEU A 151 8.55 -45.47 17.04
N THR A 152 8.68 -46.14 18.16
CA THR A 152 7.81 -47.24 18.57
C THR A 152 6.91 -46.80 19.73
N CYS A 153 5.61 -46.95 19.58
CA CYS A 153 4.69 -46.58 20.65
C CYS A 153 4.87 -47.48 21.86
N PRO A 154 5.18 -46.97 23.05
CA PRO A 154 5.41 -47.80 24.24
C PRO A 154 4.15 -48.48 24.75
N VAL A 155 2.95 -48.03 24.30
CA VAL A 155 1.64 -48.58 24.73
C VAL A 155 1.19 -49.75 23.85
N CYS A 156 1.33 -49.62 22.52
CA CYS A 156 0.77 -50.60 21.59
C CYS A 156 1.81 -51.22 20.64
N GLY A 157 3.12 -50.87 20.73
CA GLY A 157 4.20 -51.45 19.97
C GLY A 157 4.22 -51.04 18.46
N VAL A 158 3.29 -50.20 17.99
CA VAL A 158 3.22 -49.77 16.59
C VAL A 158 4.38 -48.83 16.30
N LYS A 159 5.08 -49.07 15.19
CA LYS A 159 6.06 -48.15 14.63
C LYS A 159 5.36 -47.06 13.85
N PHE A 160 5.73 -45.80 14.05
CA PHE A 160 5.18 -44.67 13.36
C PHE A 160 6.23 -43.55 13.22
N TYR A 161 5.94 -42.59 12.36
CA TYR A 161 6.85 -41.49 12.11
C TYR A 161 6.38 -40.18 12.78
N VAL A 162 7.31 -39.52 13.45
CA VAL A 162 7.10 -38.15 13.98
C VAL A 162 7.27 -37.16 12.84
N PRO A 163 6.40 -36.16 12.69
CA PRO A 163 6.54 -35.17 11.63
C PRO A 163 7.86 -34.38 11.70
N SER A 164 8.54 -34.27 10.55
CA SER A 164 9.71 -33.41 10.38
C SER A 164 9.29 -31.92 10.35
N ALA A 165 10.26 -31.02 10.53
CA ALA A 165 10.00 -29.58 10.38
C ALA A 165 9.51 -29.22 8.98
N GLU A 166 9.90 -29.96 7.93
CA GLU A 166 9.41 -29.75 6.57
C GLU A 166 7.94 -30.15 6.39
N GLN A 167 7.51 -31.20 7.05
CA GLN A 167 6.10 -31.60 7.06
C GLN A 167 5.18 -30.60 7.79
N PHE A 168 5.72 -29.70 8.61
CA PHE A 168 4.96 -28.56 9.14
C PHE A 168 4.95 -27.32 8.22
N ALA A 169 5.53 -27.43 7.02
CA ALA A 169 5.50 -26.35 6.05
C ALA A 169 4.25 -26.41 5.16
N PHE A 170 3.37 -25.45 5.30
CA PHE A 170 2.15 -25.37 4.47
C PHE A 170 2.44 -24.96 3.01
N ASN A 171 3.67 -24.64 2.67
CA ASN A 171 4.12 -24.36 1.29
C ASN A 171 4.79 -25.59 0.62
N SER A 172 4.84 -26.72 1.30
CA SER A 172 5.56 -27.93 0.95
C SER A 172 4.71 -29.16 1.37
N ASP A 173 5.34 -30.21 1.86
CA ASP A 173 4.73 -31.51 2.18
C ASP A 173 3.61 -31.44 3.23
N GLY A 174 3.61 -30.44 4.10
CA GLY A 174 2.57 -30.22 5.11
C GLY A 174 1.30 -29.55 4.60
N ALA A 175 1.29 -29.12 3.34
CA ALA A 175 0.15 -28.41 2.77
C ALA A 175 -1.13 -29.24 2.79
N CYS A 176 -2.24 -28.65 3.22
CA CYS A 176 -3.56 -29.24 3.05
C CYS A 176 -3.81 -29.54 1.56
N GLU A 177 -4.16 -30.76 1.24
CA GLU A 177 -4.34 -31.22 -0.14
C GLU A 177 -5.50 -30.51 -0.86
N GLU A 178 -6.57 -30.20 -0.13
CA GLU A 178 -7.76 -29.55 -0.66
C GLU A 178 -7.49 -28.09 -1.08
N CYS A 179 -6.85 -27.29 -0.22
CA CYS A 179 -6.59 -25.86 -0.51
C CYS A 179 -5.16 -25.58 -0.98
N GLY A 180 -4.30 -26.58 -1.11
CA GLY A 180 -2.90 -26.42 -1.50
C GLY A 180 -2.11 -25.49 -0.58
N GLY A 181 -2.46 -25.45 0.73
CA GLY A 181 -1.76 -24.63 1.73
C GLY A 181 -2.19 -23.16 1.78
N THR A 182 -3.28 -22.78 1.11
CA THR A 182 -3.80 -21.38 1.16
C THR A 182 -4.72 -21.14 2.36
N GLY A 183 -5.29 -22.20 2.97
CA GLY A 183 -6.28 -22.14 4.04
C GLY A 183 -7.68 -21.74 3.57
N LYS A 184 -7.84 -21.40 2.30
CA LYS A 184 -9.09 -20.95 1.69
C LYS A 184 -9.34 -21.66 0.37
N LEU A 185 -10.60 -21.90 0.06
CA LEU A 185 -11.02 -22.36 -1.26
C LEU A 185 -11.54 -21.17 -2.05
N ARG A 186 -11.11 -21.11 -3.29
CA ARG A 186 -11.56 -20.11 -4.25
C ARG A 186 -12.72 -20.70 -5.03
N GLN A 187 -13.92 -20.17 -4.84
CA GLN A 187 -15.13 -20.61 -5.54
C GLN A 187 -15.69 -19.46 -6.38
N LEU A 188 -16.28 -19.78 -7.51
CA LEU A 188 -17.07 -18.83 -8.26
C LEU A 188 -18.30 -18.44 -7.46
N ASP A 189 -18.64 -17.17 -7.49
CA ASP A 189 -19.73 -16.59 -6.73
C ASP A 189 -20.83 -16.16 -7.70
N ASP A 190 -21.91 -16.92 -7.71
CA ASP A 190 -23.04 -16.68 -8.64
C ASP A 190 -23.65 -15.29 -8.45
N SER A 191 -23.63 -14.75 -7.23
CA SER A 191 -24.11 -13.38 -6.98
C SER A 191 -23.25 -12.31 -7.63
N LYS A 192 -21.98 -12.62 -7.92
CA LYS A 192 -21.06 -11.72 -8.63
C LYS A 192 -21.08 -11.97 -10.13
N LEU A 193 -21.45 -13.16 -10.57
CA LEU A 193 -21.68 -13.46 -11.98
C LEU A 193 -22.94 -12.78 -12.48
N ILE A 194 -23.98 -12.70 -11.64
CA ILE A 194 -25.25 -12.00 -11.89
C ILE A 194 -25.29 -10.80 -10.95
N ALA A 195 -24.63 -9.71 -11.34
CA ALA A 195 -24.43 -8.56 -10.46
C ALA A 195 -25.73 -7.79 -10.14
N ASP A 196 -26.65 -7.72 -11.11
CA ASP A 196 -27.96 -7.11 -10.92
C ASP A 196 -29.04 -7.97 -11.61
N PRO A 197 -29.79 -8.76 -10.84
CA PRO A 197 -30.86 -9.58 -11.38
C PRO A 197 -32.07 -8.80 -11.95
N SER A 198 -32.16 -7.49 -11.68
CA SER A 198 -33.23 -6.63 -12.25
C SER A 198 -32.94 -6.22 -13.68
N LEU A 199 -31.69 -6.32 -14.13
CA LEU A 199 -31.32 -6.09 -15.51
C LEU A 199 -31.65 -7.30 -16.40
N SER A 200 -31.84 -7.04 -17.69
CA SER A 200 -31.90 -8.11 -18.70
C SER A 200 -30.48 -8.59 -19.05
N ILE A 201 -30.36 -9.79 -19.62
CA ILE A 201 -29.09 -10.30 -20.12
C ILE A 201 -28.49 -9.36 -21.18
N LYS A 202 -29.32 -8.78 -22.02
CA LYS A 202 -28.95 -7.79 -23.04
C LYS A 202 -28.40 -6.50 -22.43
N ASP A 203 -28.94 -6.07 -21.28
CA ASP A 203 -28.50 -4.88 -20.56
C ASP A 203 -27.32 -5.17 -19.61
N GLY A 204 -26.82 -6.39 -19.58
CA GLY A 204 -25.61 -6.76 -18.88
C GLY A 204 -25.78 -7.45 -17.53
N ALA A 205 -26.92 -8.07 -17.25
CA ALA A 205 -27.15 -8.85 -16.02
C ALA A 205 -26.04 -9.89 -15.76
N VAL A 206 -25.50 -10.52 -16.83
CA VAL A 206 -24.41 -11.50 -16.73
C VAL A 206 -23.05 -10.81 -16.83
N ALA A 207 -22.49 -10.42 -15.70
CA ALA A 207 -21.26 -9.62 -15.60
C ALA A 207 -20.03 -10.31 -16.23
N SER A 208 -19.95 -11.65 -16.18
CA SER A 208 -18.84 -12.41 -16.75
C SER A 208 -18.79 -12.34 -18.28
N TRP A 209 -19.89 -12.10 -18.96
CA TRP A 209 -19.94 -11.94 -20.41
C TRP A 209 -19.44 -10.56 -20.89
N SER A 210 -19.18 -9.62 -19.95
CA SER A 210 -18.48 -8.37 -20.24
C SER A 210 -16.96 -8.52 -20.32
N LEU A 211 -16.43 -9.73 -20.06
CA LEU A 211 -15.00 -10.03 -20.23
C LEU A 211 -14.59 -9.99 -21.71
N PRO A 212 -13.34 -9.61 -22.03
CA PRO A 212 -12.89 -9.50 -23.42
C PRO A 212 -13.15 -10.76 -24.24
N GLY A 213 -13.73 -10.56 -25.44
CA GLY A 213 -14.04 -11.64 -26.38
C GLY A 213 -15.34 -12.39 -26.07
N ARG A 214 -16.19 -11.91 -25.15
CA ARG A 214 -17.45 -12.56 -24.75
C ARG A 214 -18.69 -11.69 -24.89
N ASN A 215 -18.55 -10.48 -25.40
CA ASN A 215 -19.66 -9.52 -25.56
C ASN A 215 -20.79 -10.01 -26.48
N PHE A 216 -20.56 -11.07 -27.25
CA PHE A 216 -21.54 -11.69 -28.13
C PHE A 216 -22.29 -12.85 -27.47
N MET A 217 -21.95 -13.29 -26.27
CA MET A 217 -22.61 -14.40 -25.57
C MET A 217 -24.11 -14.20 -25.35
N PRO A 218 -24.62 -12.98 -25.07
CA PRO A 218 -26.07 -12.76 -25.03
C PRO A 218 -26.78 -13.26 -26.32
N ASN A 219 -26.25 -12.95 -27.49
CA ASN A 219 -26.84 -13.34 -28.77
C ASN A 219 -26.78 -14.85 -28.96
N VAL A 220 -25.72 -15.52 -28.48
CA VAL A 220 -25.61 -17.00 -28.54
C VAL A 220 -26.62 -17.65 -27.60
N ALA A 221 -26.83 -17.05 -26.41
CA ALA A 221 -27.84 -17.55 -25.46
C ALA A 221 -29.27 -17.40 -26.02
N GLU A 222 -29.55 -16.26 -26.69
CA GLU A 222 -30.83 -16.04 -27.39
C GLU A 222 -31.06 -17.09 -28.46
N HIS A 223 -30.04 -17.35 -29.30
CA HIS A 223 -30.10 -18.40 -30.33
C HIS A 223 -30.28 -19.82 -29.75
N ALA A 224 -29.82 -20.02 -28.49
CA ALA A 224 -30.05 -21.25 -27.74
C ALA A 224 -31.42 -21.33 -27.07
N GLY A 225 -32.27 -20.29 -27.19
CA GLY A 225 -33.64 -20.24 -26.67
C GLY A 225 -33.81 -19.58 -25.33
N VAL A 226 -32.82 -18.83 -24.84
CA VAL A 226 -32.90 -18.03 -23.61
C VAL A 226 -33.48 -16.63 -23.92
N ARG A 227 -34.44 -16.17 -23.14
CA ARG A 227 -35.03 -14.84 -23.29
C ARG A 227 -34.08 -13.79 -22.73
N ILE A 228 -33.48 -13.00 -23.59
CA ILE A 228 -32.44 -12.02 -23.16
C ILE A 228 -32.96 -10.62 -22.90
N ASP A 229 -34.22 -10.32 -23.27
CA ASP A 229 -34.81 -8.96 -23.19
C ASP A 229 -35.60 -8.72 -21.91
N ILE A 230 -35.78 -9.73 -21.05
CA ILE A 230 -36.49 -9.62 -19.78
C ILE A 230 -35.52 -9.63 -18.60
N PRO A 231 -35.90 -9.07 -17.43
CA PRO A 231 -35.05 -9.14 -16.23
C PRO A 231 -34.61 -10.56 -15.90
N TYR A 232 -33.35 -10.73 -15.52
CA TYR A 232 -32.77 -12.06 -15.21
C TYR A 232 -33.57 -12.80 -14.11
N LYS A 233 -34.11 -12.06 -13.11
CA LYS A 233 -34.97 -12.62 -12.07
C LYS A 233 -36.22 -13.30 -12.61
N ASP A 234 -36.76 -12.84 -13.75
CA ASP A 234 -38.00 -13.30 -14.37
C ASP A 234 -37.79 -14.44 -15.39
N LEU A 235 -36.53 -14.88 -15.57
CA LEU A 235 -36.19 -16.08 -16.32
C LEU A 235 -36.67 -17.33 -15.57
N THR A 236 -37.00 -18.39 -16.34
CA THR A 236 -37.26 -19.71 -15.74
C THR A 236 -36.01 -20.33 -15.17
N ASP A 237 -36.14 -21.22 -14.20
CA ASP A 237 -35.01 -21.94 -13.58
C ASP A 237 -34.15 -22.69 -14.62
N LYS A 238 -34.78 -23.22 -15.70
CA LYS A 238 -34.05 -23.84 -16.80
C LYS A 238 -33.18 -22.86 -17.57
N GLU A 239 -33.67 -21.64 -17.82
CA GLU A 239 -32.91 -20.59 -18.50
C GLU A 239 -31.77 -20.09 -17.61
N LYS A 240 -32.02 -19.89 -16.31
CA LYS A 240 -31.00 -19.53 -15.33
C LYS A 240 -29.89 -20.55 -15.24
N ASP A 241 -30.26 -21.83 -15.14
CA ASP A 241 -29.31 -22.94 -15.12
C ASP A 241 -28.50 -23.00 -16.41
N PHE A 242 -29.16 -22.82 -17.57
CA PHE A 242 -28.46 -22.77 -18.85
C PHE A 242 -27.43 -21.64 -18.91
N VAL A 243 -27.78 -20.45 -18.42
CA VAL A 243 -26.87 -19.30 -18.38
C VAL A 243 -25.67 -19.56 -17.47
N LEU A 244 -25.89 -20.16 -16.29
CA LEU A 244 -24.82 -20.44 -15.33
C LEU A 244 -24.00 -21.67 -15.66
N ASN A 245 -24.65 -22.77 -16.06
CA ASN A 245 -24.08 -24.13 -16.14
C ASN A 245 -24.25 -24.82 -17.52
N GLY A 246 -24.92 -24.18 -18.49
CA GLY A 246 -25.19 -24.75 -19.80
C GLY A 246 -23.94 -25.33 -20.49
N PRO A 247 -24.08 -26.43 -21.27
CA PRO A 247 -22.92 -27.10 -21.86
C PRO A 247 -22.29 -26.29 -22.99
N GLU A 248 -20.96 -26.39 -23.11
CA GLU A 248 -20.24 -25.84 -24.27
C GLU A 248 -20.79 -26.49 -25.58
N LYS A 249 -21.32 -25.63 -26.44
CA LYS A 249 -21.84 -26.04 -27.74
C LYS A 249 -21.55 -24.99 -28.80
N LYS A 250 -21.21 -25.43 -30.01
CA LYS A 250 -21.06 -24.49 -31.13
C LYS A 250 -22.43 -24.27 -31.77
N TYR A 251 -22.74 -22.98 -31.95
CA TYR A 251 -23.94 -22.54 -32.66
C TYR A 251 -23.53 -21.83 -33.95
N LYS A 252 -24.21 -22.16 -35.04
CA LYS A 252 -24.03 -21.54 -36.34
C LYS A 252 -25.04 -20.40 -36.46
N MET A 253 -24.60 -19.17 -36.50
CA MET A 253 -25.48 -17.99 -36.48
C MET A 253 -24.87 -16.83 -37.23
N ASP A 254 -25.74 -15.93 -37.69
CA ASP A 254 -25.31 -14.63 -38.21
C ASP A 254 -25.04 -13.66 -37.04
N PHE A 255 -23.89 -12.97 -37.08
CA PHE A 255 -23.48 -12.09 -36.03
C PHE A 255 -23.22 -10.68 -36.57
N LEU A 256 -23.87 -9.66 -35.94
CA LEU A 256 -23.64 -8.25 -36.20
C LEU A 256 -22.66 -7.73 -35.18
N SER A 257 -21.46 -7.30 -35.60
CA SER A 257 -20.48 -6.67 -34.70
C SER A 257 -20.94 -5.28 -34.27
N GLY A 258 -20.48 -4.81 -33.11
CA GLY A 258 -20.72 -3.46 -32.62
C GLY A 258 -20.22 -2.34 -33.56
N THR A 259 -19.43 -2.68 -34.58
CA THR A 259 -18.99 -1.78 -35.67
C THR A 259 -19.89 -1.86 -36.92
N GLY A 260 -21.03 -2.57 -36.84
CA GLY A 260 -21.98 -2.72 -37.95
C GLY A 260 -21.60 -3.74 -39.02
N ARG A 261 -20.55 -4.56 -38.81
CA ARG A 261 -20.14 -5.60 -39.77
C ARG A 261 -20.90 -6.89 -39.50
N VAL A 262 -21.56 -7.43 -40.53
CA VAL A 262 -22.28 -8.72 -40.47
C VAL A 262 -21.29 -9.84 -40.79
N PHE A 263 -21.25 -10.87 -39.94
CA PHE A 263 -20.53 -12.11 -40.16
C PHE A 263 -21.58 -13.19 -40.37
N HIS A 264 -21.64 -13.75 -41.60
CA HIS A 264 -22.55 -14.85 -41.94
C HIS A 264 -21.94 -16.17 -41.53
N ASP A 265 -22.78 -17.13 -41.13
CA ASP A 265 -22.36 -18.49 -40.76
C ASP A 265 -21.28 -18.55 -39.66
N PHE A 266 -21.28 -17.58 -38.70
CA PHE A 266 -20.32 -17.56 -37.62
C PHE A 266 -20.53 -18.72 -36.65
N ASN A 267 -19.50 -19.55 -36.48
CA ASN A 267 -19.49 -20.66 -35.54
C ASN A 267 -19.14 -20.14 -34.11
N ALA A 268 -20.13 -19.70 -33.38
CA ALA A 268 -19.97 -19.20 -32.02
C ALA A 268 -19.92 -20.37 -31.03
N LEU A 269 -18.88 -20.44 -30.22
CA LEU A 269 -18.82 -21.35 -29.08
C LEU A 269 -19.55 -20.70 -27.91
N TYR A 270 -20.61 -21.32 -27.43
CA TYR A 270 -21.28 -20.90 -26.19
C TYR A 270 -20.40 -21.18 -24.98
N GLU A 271 -20.16 -20.18 -24.19
CA GLU A 271 -19.53 -20.28 -22.88
C GLU A 271 -20.52 -19.78 -21.83
N ASN A 272 -20.93 -20.64 -20.90
CA ASN A 272 -21.78 -20.26 -19.79
C ASN A 272 -21.03 -19.26 -18.87
N ALA A 273 -21.73 -18.67 -17.91
CA ALA A 273 -21.17 -17.62 -17.03
C ALA A 273 -19.95 -18.10 -16.23
N HIS A 274 -19.95 -19.32 -15.74
CA HIS A 274 -18.82 -19.94 -15.03
C HIS A 274 -17.62 -20.18 -15.94
N GLN A 275 -17.86 -20.80 -17.11
CA GLN A 275 -16.81 -21.11 -18.08
C GLN A 275 -16.11 -19.85 -18.62
N ALA A 276 -16.87 -18.77 -18.83
CA ALA A 276 -16.33 -17.49 -19.26
C ALA A 276 -15.27 -16.97 -18.30
N VAL A 277 -15.48 -17.09 -16.97
CA VAL A 277 -14.50 -16.69 -15.95
C VAL A 277 -13.34 -17.68 -15.88
N LEU A 278 -13.61 -19.00 -15.80
CA LEU A 278 -12.56 -20.02 -15.66
C LEU A 278 -11.60 -20.04 -16.85
N ARG A 279 -12.11 -19.88 -18.07
CA ARG A 279 -11.28 -19.81 -19.28
C ARG A 279 -10.48 -18.50 -19.32
N SER A 280 -11.09 -17.38 -18.93
CA SER A 280 -10.37 -16.11 -18.81
C SER A 280 -9.24 -16.20 -17.77
N ALA A 281 -9.46 -16.88 -16.65
CA ALA A 281 -8.44 -17.07 -15.62
C ALA A 281 -7.22 -17.87 -16.12
N LYS A 282 -7.44 -18.85 -17.02
CA LYS A 282 -6.37 -19.66 -17.63
C LYS A 282 -5.60 -18.90 -18.71
N THR A 283 -6.25 -18.01 -19.46
CA THR A 283 -5.67 -17.40 -20.67
C THR A 283 -5.11 -16.01 -20.43
N SER A 284 -5.62 -15.27 -19.43
CA SER A 284 -5.19 -13.89 -19.17
C SER A 284 -3.85 -13.83 -18.45
N LYS A 285 -2.89 -13.12 -19.06
CA LYS A 285 -1.55 -12.90 -18.50
C LYS A 285 -1.38 -11.51 -17.85
N SER A 286 -2.27 -10.54 -18.11
CA SER A 286 -2.16 -9.19 -17.56
C SER A 286 -2.72 -9.13 -16.15
N GLU A 287 -2.03 -8.44 -15.24
CA GLU A 287 -2.47 -8.24 -13.85
C GLU A 287 -3.85 -7.59 -13.74
N ARG A 288 -4.15 -6.63 -14.65
CA ARG A 288 -5.46 -5.95 -14.69
C ARG A 288 -6.60 -6.92 -15.01
N ALA A 289 -6.37 -7.83 -15.96
CA ALA A 289 -7.37 -8.84 -16.31
C ALA A 289 -7.54 -9.86 -15.19
N GLN A 290 -6.44 -10.30 -14.56
CA GLN A 290 -6.49 -11.20 -13.41
C GLN A 290 -7.20 -10.57 -12.21
N LYS A 291 -6.98 -9.28 -11.93
CA LYS A 291 -7.72 -8.58 -10.87
C LYS A 291 -9.22 -8.55 -11.16
N ARG A 292 -9.64 -8.17 -12.37
CA ARG A 292 -11.05 -8.18 -12.77
C ARG A 292 -11.68 -9.58 -12.70
N ILE A 293 -10.92 -10.61 -13.08
CA ILE A 293 -11.37 -12.00 -13.00
C ILE A 293 -11.49 -12.42 -11.53
N SER A 294 -10.59 -11.98 -10.65
CA SER A 294 -10.65 -12.33 -9.23
C SER A 294 -11.89 -11.78 -8.52
N GLU A 295 -12.50 -10.72 -9.04
CA GLU A 295 -13.74 -10.14 -8.52
C GLU A 295 -14.94 -11.11 -8.59
N PHE A 296 -14.93 -12.05 -9.52
CA PHE A 296 -15.96 -13.09 -9.66
C PHE A 296 -15.85 -14.25 -8.68
N PHE A 297 -14.81 -14.27 -7.87
CA PHE A 297 -14.62 -15.34 -6.90
C PHE A 297 -14.94 -14.86 -5.48
N SER A 298 -15.44 -15.76 -4.68
CA SER A 298 -15.46 -15.68 -3.22
C SER A 298 -14.42 -16.63 -2.62
N TYR A 299 -13.97 -16.30 -1.42
CA TYR A 299 -13.04 -17.11 -0.67
C TYR A 299 -13.76 -17.64 0.56
N GLN A 300 -13.85 -18.96 0.65
CA GLN A 300 -14.38 -19.64 1.83
C GLN A 300 -13.24 -20.30 2.60
N THR A 301 -13.36 -20.36 3.93
CA THR A 301 -12.42 -21.12 4.74
C THR A 301 -12.44 -22.58 4.30
N CYS A 302 -11.28 -23.18 4.08
CA CYS A 302 -11.18 -24.57 3.64
C CYS A 302 -11.87 -25.50 4.65
N PRO A 303 -12.85 -26.33 4.22
CA PRO A 303 -13.60 -27.20 5.12
C PRO A 303 -12.77 -28.35 5.70
N VAL A 304 -11.62 -28.67 5.10
CA VAL A 304 -10.73 -29.75 5.54
C VAL A 304 -9.74 -29.28 6.58
N CYS A 305 -9.04 -28.16 6.34
CA CYS A 305 -8.03 -27.65 7.27
C CYS A 305 -8.54 -26.53 8.17
N HIS A 306 -9.77 -26.06 7.99
CA HIS A 306 -10.38 -24.98 8.78
C HIS A 306 -9.50 -23.73 8.89
N GLY A 307 -8.76 -23.41 7.81
CA GLY A 307 -7.89 -22.24 7.75
C GLY A 307 -6.44 -22.48 8.20
N SER A 308 -6.12 -23.61 8.84
CA SER A 308 -4.76 -23.91 9.33
C SER A 308 -3.71 -24.09 8.23
N ARG A 309 -4.14 -24.28 6.96
CA ARG A 309 -3.30 -24.51 5.78
C ARG A 309 -2.56 -25.85 5.78
N LEU A 310 -2.54 -26.58 6.91
CA LEU A 310 -1.82 -27.83 7.13
C LEU A 310 -2.74 -29.04 6.99
N LYS A 311 -2.15 -30.19 6.70
CA LYS A 311 -2.85 -31.48 6.80
C LYS A 311 -3.38 -31.68 8.22
N PRO A 312 -4.65 -32.07 8.39
CA PRO A 312 -5.27 -32.20 9.73
C PRO A 312 -4.50 -33.11 10.70
N GLY A 313 -3.84 -34.13 10.16
CA GLY A 313 -3.04 -35.09 10.99
C GLY A 313 -1.91 -34.41 11.74
N LEU A 314 -1.32 -33.33 11.20
CA LEU A 314 -0.21 -32.59 11.80
C LEU A 314 -0.65 -31.78 13.02
N LEU A 315 -1.93 -31.37 13.07
CA LEU A 315 -2.49 -30.60 14.18
C LEU A 315 -2.68 -31.45 15.45
N LYS A 316 -2.56 -32.77 15.33
CA LYS A 316 -2.58 -33.66 16.50
C LYS A 316 -1.32 -33.56 17.35
N GLN A 317 -0.20 -33.07 16.81
CA GLN A 317 1.02 -32.84 17.57
C GLN A 317 0.92 -31.55 18.37
N LEU A 318 1.20 -31.64 19.67
CA LEU A 318 1.09 -30.52 20.60
C LEU A 318 2.46 -30.16 21.19
N VAL A 319 2.70 -28.89 21.41
CA VAL A 319 3.79 -28.35 22.22
C VAL A 319 3.17 -27.63 23.41
N GLY A 320 3.40 -28.12 24.62
CA GLY A 320 2.54 -27.80 25.75
C GLY A 320 1.14 -28.35 25.53
N SER A 321 0.14 -27.48 25.45
CA SER A 321 -1.28 -27.85 25.21
C SER A 321 -1.78 -27.40 23.84
N LEU A 322 -0.94 -26.75 23.00
CA LEU A 322 -1.34 -26.10 21.77
C LEU A 322 -0.76 -26.79 20.54
N ASN A 323 -1.50 -26.83 19.44
CA ASN A 323 -1.00 -27.22 18.14
C ASN A 323 -0.34 -26.02 17.41
N ILE A 324 0.36 -26.29 16.32
CA ILE A 324 1.13 -25.29 15.58
C ILE A 324 0.25 -24.15 15.02
N ASN A 325 -0.98 -24.44 14.62
CA ASN A 325 -1.89 -23.40 14.12
C ASN A 325 -2.38 -22.49 15.24
N GLU A 326 -2.74 -23.06 16.40
CA GLU A 326 -3.15 -22.29 17.57
C GLU A 326 -2.04 -21.34 18.03
N VAL A 327 -0.77 -21.79 18.02
CA VAL A 327 0.38 -20.93 18.32
C VAL A 327 0.60 -19.89 17.24
N ALA A 328 0.44 -20.26 15.96
CA ALA A 328 0.59 -19.33 14.86
C ALA A 328 -0.50 -18.23 14.82
N GLU A 329 -1.67 -18.50 15.37
CA GLU A 329 -2.79 -17.54 15.51
C GLU A 329 -2.69 -16.67 16.79
N MET A 330 -1.72 -16.96 17.67
CA MET A 330 -1.47 -16.09 18.83
C MET A 330 -0.86 -14.77 18.40
N PRO A 331 -1.18 -13.64 19.05
CA PRO A 331 -0.43 -12.42 18.92
C PRO A 331 1.07 -12.64 19.21
N LEU A 332 1.93 -11.99 18.41
CA LEU A 332 3.38 -12.13 18.58
C LEU A 332 3.84 -11.78 20.00
N GLY A 333 3.20 -10.80 20.64
CA GLY A 333 3.49 -10.40 22.02
C GLY A 333 3.22 -11.50 23.05
N ASP A 334 2.26 -12.39 22.81
CA ASP A 334 1.87 -13.45 23.75
C ASP A 334 2.82 -14.66 23.66
N LEU A 335 3.60 -14.77 22.60
CA LEU A 335 4.50 -15.91 22.36
C LEU A 335 5.64 -16.03 23.38
N ILE A 336 6.04 -14.92 24.00
CA ILE A 336 7.04 -14.94 25.08
C ILE A 336 6.50 -15.69 26.30
N ALA A 337 5.26 -15.38 26.70
CA ALA A 337 4.61 -16.06 27.82
C ALA A 337 4.35 -17.55 27.51
N TRP A 338 3.95 -17.87 26.27
CA TRP A 338 3.78 -19.24 25.82
C TRP A 338 5.10 -20.03 25.92
N LYS A 339 6.22 -19.49 25.47
CA LYS A 339 7.57 -20.07 25.60
C LYS A 339 7.85 -20.45 27.07
N ASP A 340 7.61 -19.54 28.00
CA ASP A 340 7.87 -19.78 29.43
C ASP A 340 6.99 -20.89 30.00
N GLN A 341 5.74 -21.02 29.56
CA GLN A 341 4.86 -22.11 29.92
C GLN A 341 5.36 -23.45 29.38
N VAL A 342 5.79 -23.49 28.12
CA VAL A 342 6.33 -24.72 27.50
C VAL A 342 7.58 -25.18 28.24
N LEU A 343 8.56 -24.30 28.49
CA LEU A 343 9.78 -24.63 29.18
C LEU A 343 9.52 -25.27 30.57
N LYS A 344 8.53 -24.77 31.30
CA LYS A 344 8.13 -25.33 32.60
C LYS A 344 7.48 -26.70 32.49
N SER A 345 6.85 -27.03 31.36
CA SER A 345 6.13 -28.29 31.14
C SER A 345 7.01 -29.44 30.63
N LEU A 346 8.20 -29.12 30.10
CA LEU A 346 9.09 -30.12 29.52
C LEU A 346 9.90 -30.89 30.58
N PRO A 347 10.27 -32.15 30.30
CA PRO A 347 11.22 -32.92 31.12
C PRO A 347 12.57 -32.21 31.22
N ALA A 348 13.23 -32.33 32.37
CA ALA A 348 14.51 -31.66 32.65
C ALA A 348 15.62 -31.99 31.61
N GLU A 349 15.62 -33.19 31.09
CA GLU A 349 16.56 -33.65 30.04
C GLU A 349 16.43 -32.88 28.73
N MET A 350 15.24 -32.34 28.42
CA MET A 350 14.98 -31.56 27.21
C MET A 350 15.31 -30.07 27.36
N HIS A 351 15.51 -29.58 28.57
CA HIS A 351 15.64 -28.12 28.82
C HIS A 351 16.78 -27.48 28.05
N LYS A 352 17.91 -28.15 27.91
CA LYS A 352 19.08 -27.60 27.15
C LYS A 352 18.73 -27.37 25.68
N MET A 353 18.12 -28.36 25.03
CA MET A 353 17.69 -28.27 23.62
C MET A 353 16.56 -27.27 23.46
N ALA A 354 15.56 -27.32 24.34
CA ALA A 354 14.44 -26.40 24.29
C ALA A 354 14.87 -24.93 24.48
N SER A 355 15.78 -24.68 25.43
CA SER A 355 16.33 -23.33 25.63
C SER A 355 17.06 -22.81 24.40
N ALA A 356 17.83 -23.63 23.71
CA ALA A 356 18.53 -23.22 22.48
C ALA A 356 17.52 -22.84 21.38
N LEU A 357 16.51 -23.68 21.12
CA LEU A 357 15.48 -23.40 20.11
C LEU A 357 14.66 -22.15 20.46
N PHE A 358 14.30 -21.98 21.73
CA PHE A 358 13.53 -20.80 22.15
C PHE A 358 14.39 -19.53 22.17
N THR A 359 15.68 -19.61 22.40
CA THR A 359 16.59 -18.46 22.27
C THR A 359 16.57 -17.95 20.82
N GLU A 360 16.78 -18.84 19.85
CA GLU A 360 16.70 -18.48 18.43
C GLU A 360 15.32 -17.97 18.04
N PHE A 361 14.25 -18.58 18.58
CA PHE A 361 12.89 -18.12 18.33
C PHE A 361 12.65 -16.68 18.83
N VAL A 362 13.14 -16.36 20.04
CA VAL A 362 13.01 -15.02 20.62
C VAL A 362 13.87 -14.00 19.86
N GLU A 363 15.09 -14.36 19.46
CA GLU A 363 15.96 -13.50 18.63
C GLU A 363 15.28 -13.11 17.30
N ASN A 364 14.49 -14.03 16.70
CA ASN A 364 13.71 -13.76 15.52
C ASN A 364 12.47 -12.93 15.78
N LEU A 365 11.86 -13.08 16.96
CA LEU A 365 10.63 -12.42 17.35
C LEU A 365 10.86 -10.99 17.86
N GLN A 366 11.95 -10.75 18.61
CA GLN A 366 12.22 -9.50 19.30
C GLN A 366 12.23 -8.27 18.37
N PRO A 367 12.85 -8.30 17.17
CA PRO A 367 12.80 -7.17 16.25
C PRO A 367 11.38 -6.80 15.79
N LEU A 368 10.48 -7.79 15.68
CA LEU A 368 9.07 -7.53 15.35
C LEU A 368 8.35 -6.83 16.50
N LEU A 369 8.64 -7.24 17.75
CA LEU A 369 8.07 -6.61 18.96
C LEU A 369 8.60 -5.18 19.13
N ASP A 370 9.90 -4.97 18.95
CA ASP A 370 10.55 -3.65 19.03
C ASP A 370 9.97 -2.67 17.99
N LEU A 371 9.55 -3.18 16.83
CA LEU A 371 8.89 -2.39 15.78
C LEU A 371 7.36 -2.24 15.98
N GLY A 372 6.82 -2.64 17.13
CA GLY A 372 5.41 -2.47 17.46
C GLY A 372 4.45 -3.35 16.63
N LEU A 373 4.90 -4.55 16.25
CA LEU A 373 4.09 -5.54 15.52
C LEU A 373 3.56 -6.66 16.46
N ASP A 374 3.58 -6.43 17.77
CA ASP A 374 3.19 -7.35 18.82
C ASP A 374 1.75 -7.88 18.68
N TYR A 375 0.87 -7.09 18.07
CA TYR A 375 -0.53 -7.43 17.82
C TYR A 375 -0.76 -8.36 16.61
N LEU A 376 0.21 -8.49 15.71
CA LEU A 376 0.11 -9.38 14.56
C LEU A 376 0.21 -10.84 14.98
N THR A 377 -0.33 -11.74 14.15
CA THR A 377 -0.17 -13.19 14.30
C THR A 377 0.72 -13.75 13.20
N MET A 378 1.46 -14.82 13.45
CA MET A 378 2.28 -15.47 12.42
C MET A 378 1.46 -15.99 11.24
N ALA A 379 0.20 -16.39 11.49
CA ALA A 379 -0.72 -16.91 10.48
C ALA A 379 -1.31 -15.83 9.57
N ARG A 380 -1.23 -14.54 9.94
CA ARG A 380 -1.82 -13.44 9.16
C ARG A 380 -1.22 -13.36 7.76
N ASN A 381 -2.09 -13.28 6.76
CA ASN A 381 -1.70 -13.19 5.35
C ASN A 381 -0.94 -11.89 5.05
N GLY A 382 0.15 -12.00 4.32
CA GLY A 382 0.97 -10.85 3.92
C GLY A 382 0.24 -9.84 3.05
N ASN A 383 -0.69 -10.28 2.20
CA ASN A 383 -1.49 -9.39 1.34
C ASN A 383 -2.57 -8.59 2.09
N THR A 384 -2.81 -8.89 3.37
CA THR A 384 -3.74 -8.14 4.25
C THR A 384 -3.03 -7.10 5.11
N LEU A 385 -1.72 -7.00 4.99
CA LEU A 385 -0.91 -6.08 5.78
C LEU A 385 -0.90 -4.69 5.14
N SER A 386 -0.87 -3.67 5.97
CA SER A 386 -0.62 -2.31 5.53
C SER A 386 0.82 -2.16 5.01
N THR A 387 1.06 -1.11 4.23
CA THR A 387 2.39 -0.79 3.69
C THR A 387 3.44 -0.67 4.80
N GLY A 388 3.11 0.02 5.90
CA GLY A 388 4.01 0.17 7.05
C GLY A 388 4.27 -1.14 7.81
N GLU A 389 3.26 -2.01 7.95
CA GLU A 389 3.46 -3.35 8.55
C GLU A 389 4.42 -4.19 7.70
N LEU A 390 4.24 -4.21 6.38
CA LEU A 390 5.12 -4.92 5.46
C LEU A 390 6.57 -4.40 5.54
N GLN A 391 6.75 -3.09 5.54
CA GLN A 391 8.06 -2.46 5.62
C GLN A 391 8.77 -2.81 6.93
N ARG A 392 8.06 -2.80 8.05
CA ARG A 392 8.60 -3.18 9.37
C ARG A 392 8.98 -4.65 9.46
N ILE A 393 8.19 -5.55 8.88
CA ILE A 393 8.56 -6.98 8.81
C ILE A 393 9.85 -7.17 7.99
N GLN A 394 10.00 -6.44 6.87
CA GLN A 394 11.23 -6.48 6.08
C GLN A 394 12.43 -5.91 6.87
N LEU A 395 12.24 -4.82 7.61
CA LEU A 395 13.26 -4.23 8.47
C LEU A 395 13.67 -5.21 9.59
N ALA A 396 12.70 -5.85 10.26
CA ALA A 396 12.98 -6.87 11.28
C ALA A 396 13.82 -8.02 10.73
N ARG A 397 13.49 -8.47 9.51
CA ARG A 397 14.28 -9.51 8.82
C ARG A 397 15.72 -9.07 8.53
N THR A 398 15.89 -7.82 8.11
CA THR A 398 17.21 -7.25 7.78
C THR A 398 18.12 -7.21 9.00
N LEU A 399 17.61 -6.92 10.19
CA LEU A 399 18.38 -6.90 11.44
C LEU A 399 19.00 -8.25 11.81
N ARG A 400 18.38 -9.34 11.38
CA ARG A 400 18.84 -10.69 11.69
C ARG A 400 20.05 -11.14 10.88
N THR A 401 20.25 -10.55 9.70
CA THR A 401 21.30 -11.01 8.78
C THR A 401 22.72 -10.68 9.29
N GLU A 402 22.84 -9.89 10.38
CA GLU A 402 24.10 -9.47 11.00
C GLU A 402 25.18 -9.06 9.99
N THR A 403 24.75 -8.52 8.85
CA THR A 403 25.65 -8.03 7.81
C THR A 403 26.37 -6.79 8.29
N THR A 404 27.63 -6.66 7.93
CA THR A 404 28.48 -5.50 8.24
C THR A 404 28.99 -4.86 6.96
N GLY A 405 29.26 -3.55 7.00
CA GLY A 405 29.80 -2.81 5.85
C GLY A 405 28.79 -2.60 4.71
N VAL A 406 27.50 -2.66 5.00
CA VAL A 406 26.41 -2.43 4.05
C VAL A 406 25.87 -1.01 4.20
N LEU A 407 25.44 -0.41 3.09
CA LEU A 407 24.67 0.82 3.09
C LEU A 407 23.18 0.48 3.09
N TYR A 408 22.48 0.79 4.17
CA TYR A 408 21.02 0.70 4.23
C TYR A 408 20.41 2.03 3.81
N VAL A 409 19.52 2.00 2.83
CA VAL A 409 18.73 3.15 2.35
C VAL A 409 17.27 2.89 2.66
N LEU A 410 16.71 3.65 3.61
CA LEU A 410 15.34 3.50 4.07
C LEU A 410 14.51 4.71 3.63
N ASP A 411 13.38 4.44 2.97
CA ASP A 411 12.48 5.47 2.48
C ASP A 411 11.21 5.47 3.35
N GLU A 412 11.08 6.49 4.21
CA GLU A 412 9.99 6.73 5.15
C GLU A 412 9.65 5.53 6.06
N PRO A 413 10.61 5.00 6.85
CA PRO A 413 10.36 3.83 7.70
C PRO A 413 9.39 4.10 8.85
N SER A 414 9.05 5.36 9.15
CA SER A 414 8.08 5.75 10.20
C SER A 414 6.64 5.71 9.75
N ILE A 415 6.34 5.41 8.47
CA ILE A 415 4.97 5.41 7.94
C ILE A 415 4.02 4.58 8.78
N GLY A 416 2.88 5.21 9.17
CA GLY A 416 1.80 4.56 9.92
C GLY A 416 2.20 4.08 11.32
N LEU A 417 3.30 4.61 11.87
CA LEU A 417 3.70 4.39 13.25
C LEU A 417 2.99 5.36 14.19
N HIS A 418 2.45 4.81 15.26
CA HIS A 418 2.08 5.62 16.41
C HIS A 418 3.35 6.23 17.05
N PRO A 419 3.31 7.46 17.57
CA PRO A 419 4.49 8.10 18.19
C PRO A 419 5.22 7.23 19.22
N ALA A 420 4.48 6.47 20.03
CA ALA A 420 5.07 5.53 21.00
C ALA A 420 5.91 4.40 20.37
N ASN A 421 5.75 4.10 19.10
CA ASN A 421 6.50 3.05 18.40
C ASN A 421 7.73 3.62 17.67
N VAL A 422 7.84 4.94 17.54
CA VAL A 422 8.98 5.61 16.89
C VAL A 422 10.27 5.37 17.68
N ASP A 423 10.21 5.36 19.00
CA ASP A 423 11.37 5.07 19.87
C ASP A 423 11.93 3.66 19.62
N GLY A 424 11.06 2.67 19.40
CA GLY A 424 11.45 1.31 19.04
C GLY A 424 12.18 1.29 17.68
N LEU A 425 11.65 2.00 16.69
CA LEU A 425 12.29 2.13 15.39
C LEU A 425 13.67 2.80 15.51
N ILE A 426 13.80 3.88 16.25
CA ILE A 426 15.09 4.57 16.47
C ILE A 426 16.13 3.63 17.07
N LYS A 427 15.77 2.82 18.08
CA LYS A 427 16.66 1.82 18.64
C LYS A 427 17.14 0.81 17.59
N VAL A 428 16.24 0.37 16.72
CA VAL A 428 16.53 -0.54 15.62
C VAL A 428 17.51 0.11 14.63
N LEU A 429 17.30 1.38 14.27
CA LEU A 429 18.19 2.11 13.36
C LEU A 429 19.61 2.28 13.95
N HIS A 430 19.72 2.64 15.21
CA HIS A 430 21.03 2.69 15.88
C HIS A 430 21.72 1.33 16.00
N LYS A 431 20.95 0.24 16.20
CA LYS A 431 21.50 -1.12 16.22
C LYS A 431 22.14 -1.50 14.88
N LEU A 432 21.50 -1.13 13.74
CA LEU A 432 22.10 -1.35 12.41
C LEU A 432 23.44 -0.63 12.25
N VAL A 433 23.54 0.61 12.73
CA VAL A 433 24.82 1.36 12.69
C VAL A 433 25.85 0.75 13.62
N ALA A 434 25.47 0.35 14.83
CA ALA A 434 26.35 -0.30 15.79
C ALA A 434 26.93 -1.63 15.30
N GLN A 435 26.24 -2.31 14.36
CA GLN A 435 26.74 -3.50 13.67
C GLN A 435 27.77 -3.19 12.57
N GLY A 436 28.22 -1.92 12.43
CA GLY A 436 29.24 -1.52 11.45
C GLY A 436 28.68 -1.17 10.07
N ASN A 437 27.40 -0.88 9.96
CA ASN A 437 26.74 -0.47 8.71
C ASN A 437 26.64 1.05 8.58
N SER A 438 26.39 1.52 7.37
CA SER A 438 26.03 2.90 7.08
C SER A 438 24.52 2.98 6.84
N LEU A 439 23.87 4.02 7.35
CA LEU A 439 22.42 4.15 7.28
C LEU A 439 22.04 5.52 6.73
N VAL A 440 21.24 5.52 5.67
CA VAL A 440 20.60 6.72 5.09
C VAL A 440 19.09 6.55 5.19
N VAL A 441 18.43 7.49 5.87
CA VAL A 441 16.98 7.48 6.08
C VAL A 441 16.37 8.74 5.49
N VAL A 442 15.44 8.59 4.56
CA VAL A 442 14.54 9.66 4.14
C VAL A 442 13.34 9.59 5.07
N ASP A 443 13.09 10.60 5.85
CA ASP A 443 11.91 10.64 6.73
C ASP A 443 11.47 12.10 7.00
N HIS A 444 10.22 12.26 7.40
CA HIS A 444 9.62 13.52 7.77
C HIS A 444 9.32 13.61 9.28
N ASN A 445 9.48 12.50 9.99
CA ASN A 445 9.29 12.44 11.44
C ASN A 445 10.44 13.15 12.14
N VAL A 446 10.10 14.17 12.89
CA VAL A 446 11.09 15.04 13.58
C VAL A 446 11.93 14.27 14.61
N ASP A 447 11.37 13.24 15.27
CA ASP A 447 12.10 12.46 16.27
C ASP A 447 13.16 11.55 15.61
N ILE A 448 12.87 11.00 14.43
CA ILE A 448 13.85 10.25 13.63
C ILE A 448 14.97 11.18 13.13
N ILE A 449 14.60 12.36 12.64
CA ILE A 449 15.59 13.34 12.18
C ILE A 449 16.49 13.80 13.35
N LYS A 450 15.93 14.01 14.54
CA LYS A 450 16.69 14.35 15.77
C LYS A 450 17.62 13.22 16.22
N ALA A 451 17.29 11.98 15.93
CA ALA A 451 18.10 10.82 16.31
C ALA A 451 19.28 10.55 15.37
N ALA A 452 19.36 11.23 14.23
CA ALA A 452 20.45 11.06 13.27
C ALA A 452 21.75 11.71 13.75
N ASP A 453 22.88 11.12 13.35
CA ASP A 453 24.22 11.72 13.56
C ASP A 453 24.43 12.93 12.67
N GLU A 454 23.83 12.91 11.46
CA GLU A 454 23.96 13.98 10.47
C GLU A 454 22.68 14.12 9.67
N ILE A 455 22.32 15.33 9.30
CA ILE A 455 21.17 15.68 8.48
C ILE A 455 21.67 16.27 7.16
N ILE A 456 21.06 15.86 6.06
CA ILE A 456 21.20 16.48 4.75
C ILE A 456 19.82 17.04 4.38
N GLU A 457 19.73 18.35 4.23
CA GLU A 457 18.49 19.01 3.85
C GLU A 457 18.49 19.39 2.38
N ILE A 458 17.44 18.99 1.65
CA ILE A 458 17.27 19.21 0.21
C ILE A 458 16.08 20.16 -0.03
N GLY A 459 16.30 21.20 -0.84
CA GLY A 459 15.30 22.22 -1.15
C GLY A 459 15.77 23.17 -2.23
N PRO A 460 15.40 24.48 -2.16
CA PRO A 460 14.51 25.10 -1.14
C PRO A 460 13.01 24.81 -1.35
N GLY A 461 12.61 24.41 -2.57
CA GLY A 461 11.24 24.14 -2.94
C GLY A 461 11.03 22.71 -3.44
N SER A 462 9.94 22.51 -4.16
CA SER A 462 9.56 21.26 -4.81
C SER A 462 9.77 21.35 -6.33
N GLY A 463 9.88 20.22 -7.02
CA GLY A 463 10.05 20.18 -8.49
C GLY A 463 11.30 20.94 -8.93
N GLU A 464 11.15 21.84 -9.91
CA GLU A 464 12.26 22.65 -10.45
C GLU A 464 12.84 23.64 -9.45
N GLN A 465 12.08 24.03 -8.43
CA GLN A 465 12.56 24.89 -7.34
C GLN A 465 13.31 24.13 -6.25
N GLY A 466 13.33 22.80 -6.33
CA GLY A 466 14.09 21.93 -5.45
C GLY A 466 15.43 21.52 -6.01
N GLY A 467 15.96 20.42 -5.52
CA GLY A 467 17.12 19.74 -6.07
C GLY A 467 18.47 20.27 -5.67
N GLU A 468 18.55 21.15 -4.67
CA GLU A 468 19.79 21.70 -4.12
C GLU A 468 20.01 21.23 -2.69
N ILE A 469 21.27 21.07 -2.28
CA ILE A 469 21.60 20.85 -0.87
C ILE A 469 21.52 22.21 -0.16
N LEU A 470 20.56 22.36 0.75
CA LEU A 470 20.39 23.59 1.53
C LEU A 470 21.39 23.66 2.67
N ASP A 471 21.49 22.56 3.42
CA ASP A 471 22.38 22.46 4.57
C ASP A 471 22.78 21.00 4.82
N GLN A 472 23.93 20.82 5.46
CA GLN A 472 24.45 19.50 5.85
C GLN A 472 25.24 19.63 7.12
N GLY A 473 24.92 18.81 8.13
CA GLY A 473 25.64 18.82 9.39
C GLY A 473 24.95 18.06 10.50
N SER A 474 25.51 18.14 11.70
CA SER A 474 24.87 17.58 12.90
C SER A 474 23.59 18.33 13.24
N VAL A 475 22.70 17.70 14.03
CA VAL A 475 21.45 18.32 14.51
C VAL A 475 21.69 19.71 15.14
N ASP A 476 22.80 19.86 15.90
CA ASP A 476 23.12 21.13 16.55
C ASP A 476 23.64 22.21 15.58
N GLN A 477 24.19 21.79 14.43
CA GLN A 477 24.56 22.73 13.37
C GLN A 477 23.32 23.18 12.62
N ILE A 478 22.46 22.26 12.21
CA ILE A 478 21.20 22.58 11.53
C ILE A 478 20.30 23.51 12.36
N LYS A 479 20.20 23.31 13.67
CA LYS A 479 19.46 24.22 14.57
C LYS A 479 19.97 25.67 14.54
N LYS A 480 21.20 25.92 14.12
CA LYS A 480 21.80 27.27 14.05
C LYS A 480 21.65 27.91 12.66
N ASP A 481 21.39 27.12 11.64
CA ASP A 481 21.22 27.62 10.28
C ASP A 481 19.85 28.27 10.10
N LYS A 482 19.84 29.53 9.70
CA LYS A 482 18.59 30.29 9.43
C LYS A 482 17.91 29.89 8.12
N HIS A 483 18.61 29.24 7.21
CA HIS A 483 18.08 28.81 5.90
C HIS A 483 17.42 27.44 5.96
N SER A 484 17.68 26.65 7.02
CA SER A 484 17.08 25.33 7.20
C SER A 484 15.57 25.41 7.42
N LEU A 485 14.82 24.65 6.63
CA LEU A 485 13.35 24.54 6.68
C LEU A 485 12.88 23.67 7.85
N ILE A 486 13.69 22.66 8.22
CA ILE A 486 13.37 21.77 9.34
C ILE A 486 13.75 22.36 10.70
N ARG A 487 14.64 23.36 10.75
CA ARG A 487 15.13 23.99 11.98
C ARG A 487 14.04 24.35 12.98
N PRO A 488 12.95 25.05 12.58
CA PRO A 488 11.93 25.47 13.53
C PRO A 488 11.27 24.30 14.28
N TYR A 489 11.27 23.11 13.68
CA TYR A 489 10.76 21.89 14.30
C TYR A 489 11.81 21.21 15.19
N LEU A 490 13.10 21.42 14.90
CA LEU A 490 14.19 20.88 15.71
C LEU A 490 14.42 21.72 16.98
N ASP A 491 14.30 23.05 16.90
CA ASP A 491 14.54 24.00 18.02
C ASP A 491 13.27 24.39 18.80
N GLY A 492 12.08 23.92 18.34
CA GLY A 492 10.80 24.16 18.99
C GLY A 492 10.19 25.53 18.72
N THR A 493 10.66 26.27 17.70
CA THR A 493 10.15 27.59 17.32
C THR A 493 9.07 27.57 16.25
N ALA A 494 8.73 26.38 15.72
CA ALA A 494 7.70 26.26 14.70
C ALA A 494 6.32 26.62 15.25
N GLU A 495 5.54 27.36 14.48
CA GLU A 495 4.12 27.53 14.72
C GLU A 495 3.36 26.28 14.28
N LEU A 496 2.75 25.56 15.21
CA LEU A 496 2.03 24.31 14.92
C LEU A 496 0.64 24.53 14.33
N MET A 497 -0.03 25.63 14.71
CA MET A 497 -1.40 25.88 14.27
C MET A 497 -1.42 26.45 12.85
N ALA A 498 -2.05 25.74 11.94
CA ALA A 498 -2.28 26.17 10.56
C ALA A 498 -3.74 26.68 10.34
N ARG A 499 -4.61 26.48 11.34
CA ARG A 499 -6.00 26.92 11.36
C ARG A 499 -6.48 27.23 12.77
N LYS A 500 -7.55 28.03 12.89
CA LYS A 500 -8.25 28.21 14.17
C LYS A 500 -9.18 27.04 14.40
N ARG A 501 -9.05 26.33 15.52
CA ARG A 501 -9.99 25.27 15.92
C ARG A 501 -11.34 25.86 16.30
N ALA A 502 -12.42 25.07 16.15
CA ALA A 502 -13.73 25.43 16.63
C ALA A 502 -13.73 25.64 18.16
N GLU A 503 -14.37 26.69 18.62
CA GLU A 503 -14.43 27.02 20.06
C GLU A 503 -15.38 26.08 20.82
N LYS A 504 -16.37 25.53 20.14
CA LYS A 504 -17.37 24.63 20.72
C LYS A 504 -17.62 23.42 19.84
N VAL A 505 -17.93 22.28 20.46
CA VAL A 505 -18.39 21.08 19.74
C VAL A 505 -19.77 21.37 19.15
N ASN A 506 -19.94 21.03 17.86
CA ASN A 506 -21.25 21.13 17.24
C ASN A 506 -22.24 20.16 17.92
N SER A 507 -23.47 20.65 18.17
CA SER A 507 -24.55 19.83 18.77
C SER A 507 -25.05 18.75 17.82
N VAL A 508 -25.01 19.00 16.51
CA VAL A 508 -25.37 18.03 15.47
C VAL A 508 -24.19 17.06 15.27
N LYS A 509 -24.47 15.77 15.32
CA LYS A 509 -23.44 14.72 15.27
C LYS A 509 -23.87 13.56 14.38
N ILE A 510 -22.90 12.86 13.83
CA ILE A 510 -23.08 11.51 13.35
C ILE A 510 -22.89 10.59 14.54
N SER A 511 -23.93 9.79 14.87
CA SER A 511 -23.90 8.86 16.01
C SER A 511 -24.08 7.43 15.50
N PHE A 512 -23.24 6.51 15.92
CA PHE A 512 -23.34 5.11 15.55
C PHE A 512 -22.64 4.20 16.53
N ASN A 513 -23.10 2.94 16.57
CA ASN A 513 -22.52 1.90 17.38
C ASN A 513 -22.01 0.77 16.46
N VAL A 514 -20.83 0.23 16.79
CA VAL A 514 -20.29 -1.00 16.18
C VAL A 514 -20.25 -2.07 17.26
N ASP A 515 -21.07 -3.12 17.10
CA ASP A 515 -21.22 -4.19 18.08
C ASP A 515 -19.94 -5.06 18.15
N HIS A 516 -19.76 -5.91 17.17
CA HIS A 516 -18.57 -6.76 17.08
C HIS A 516 -18.08 -6.86 15.65
N TYR A 517 -16.88 -6.34 15.38
CA TYR A 517 -16.30 -6.41 14.05
C TYR A 517 -14.77 -6.39 14.13
N PHE A 518 -14.15 -7.51 13.76
CA PHE A 518 -12.73 -7.75 14.00
C PHE A 518 -12.35 -7.58 15.47
N ASN A 519 -11.53 -6.58 15.79
CA ASN A 519 -11.14 -6.26 17.17
C ASN A 519 -12.05 -5.23 17.85
N LEU A 520 -12.94 -4.56 17.09
CA LEU A 520 -13.91 -3.63 17.67
C LEU A 520 -14.92 -4.38 18.55
N GLN A 521 -15.18 -3.86 19.74
CA GLN A 521 -16.09 -4.44 20.72
C GLN A 521 -16.93 -3.34 21.36
N ASP A 522 -18.22 -3.31 21.04
CA ASP A 522 -19.20 -2.37 21.57
C ASP A 522 -18.73 -0.91 21.56
N VAL A 523 -18.32 -0.44 20.37
CA VAL A 523 -17.80 0.90 20.18
C VAL A 523 -18.94 1.88 19.92
N HIS A 524 -19.05 2.90 20.77
CA HIS A 524 -19.95 4.03 20.57
C HIS A 524 -19.18 5.24 20.08
N ALA A 525 -19.55 5.77 18.93
CA ALA A 525 -18.89 6.92 18.35
C ALA A 525 -19.85 8.07 18.05
N ASN A 526 -19.43 9.28 18.40
CA ASN A 526 -20.15 10.53 18.13
C ASN A 526 -19.20 11.50 17.43
N ILE A 527 -19.48 11.86 16.19
CA ILE A 527 -18.63 12.72 15.36
C ILE A 527 -19.39 14.01 15.07
N PRO A 528 -18.91 15.16 15.56
CA PRO A 528 -19.54 16.45 15.29
C PRO A 528 -19.48 16.81 13.81
N VAL A 529 -20.58 17.29 13.22
CA VAL A 529 -20.60 17.74 11.83
C VAL A 529 -19.99 19.12 11.68
N ASN A 530 -19.53 19.47 10.47
CA ASN A 530 -18.88 20.73 10.12
C ASN A 530 -17.65 21.03 10.98
N GLN A 531 -16.97 19.99 11.44
CA GLN A 531 -15.73 20.04 12.21
C GLN A 531 -14.74 19.02 11.72
N LEU A 532 -13.46 19.22 12.03
CA LEU A 532 -12.37 18.27 11.77
C LEU A 532 -12.21 17.35 12.99
N THR A 533 -12.48 16.06 12.81
CA THR A 533 -12.23 15.03 13.82
C THR A 533 -11.04 14.18 13.44
N ALA A 534 -10.01 14.12 14.31
CA ALA A 534 -8.90 13.18 14.17
C ALA A 534 -9.24 11.83 14.83
N VAL A 535 -9.23 10.76 14.05
CA VAL A 535 -9.34 9.39 14.55
C VAL A 535 -7.94 8.82 14.72
N THR A 536 -7.56 8.60 15.96
CA THR A 536 -6.19 8.26 16.39
C THR A 536 -6.13 6.89 17.07
N GLY A 537 -4.95 6.46 17.48
CA GLY A 537 -4.72 5.21 18.20
C GLY A 537 -3.65 4.34 17.55
N PHE A 538 -3.22 3.30 18.24
CA PHE A 538 -2.17 2.40 17.76
C PHE A 538 -2.48 1.78 16.39
N SER A 539 -1.43 1.34 15.68
CA SER A 539 -1.60 0.49 14.50
C SER A 539 -2.34 -0.79 14.92
N GLY A 540 -3.36 -1.18 14.15
CA GLY A 540 -4.23 -2.31 14.51
C GLY A 540 -5.24 -2.06 15.64
N ALA A 541 -5.45 -0.82 16.10
CA ALA A 541 -6.47 -0.49 17.10
C ALA A 541 -7.91 -0.53 16.57
N GLY A 542 -8.11 -0.65 15.24
CA GLY A 542 -9.43 -0.74 14.62
C GLY A 542 -9.92 0.55 13.95
N LYS A 543 -9.07 1.57 13.77
CA LYS A 543 -9.44 2.85 13.13
C LYS A 543 -10.09 2.69 11.76
N THR A 544 -9.45 1.94 10.87
CA THR A 544 -9.95 1.65 9.52
C THR A 544 -11.28 0.90 9.59
N SER A 545 -11.37 -0.11 10.44
CA SER A 545 -12.59 -0.91 10.64
C SER A 545 -13.76 -0.08 11.17
N LEU A 546 -13.51 0.89 12.05
CA LEU A 546 -14.54 1.78 12.58
C LEU A 546 -15.03 2.76 11.49
N ILE A 547 -14.12 3.39 10.76
CA ILE A 547 -14.47 4.47 9.85
C ILE A 547 -14.73 3.94 8.44
N LEU A 548 -13.77 3.25 7.80
CA LEU A 548 -13.89 2.86 6.39
C LEU A 548 -14.76 1.62 6.18
N ASP A 549 -14.75 0.66 7.13
CA ASP A 549 -15.52 -0.58 6.98
C ASP A 549 -16.91 -0.51 7.63
N SER A 550 -17.16 0.47 8.53
CA SER A 550 -18.43 0.58 9.25
C SER A 550 -19.16 1.90 8.96
N LEU A 551 -18.58 3.06 9.28
CA LEU A 551 -19.25 4.37 9.12
C LEU A 551 -19.52 4.70 7.65
N VAL A 552 -18.51 4.61 6.79
CA VAL A 552 -18.62 4.96 5.36
C VAL A 552 -19.70 4.11 4.67
N PRO A 553 -19.71 2.76 4.79
CA PRO A 553 -20.77 1.95 4.22
C PRO A 553 -22.16 2.23 4.84
N ALA A 554 -22.24 2.61 6.12
CA ALA A 554 -23.52 2.95 6.76
C ALA A 554 -24.14 4.22 6.17
N ILE A 555 -23.35 5.28 5.95
CA ILE A 555 -23.82 6.50 5.26
C ILE A 555 -24.27 6.18 3.83
N GLN A 556 -23.48 5.38 3.09
CA GLN A 556 -23.82 4.99 1.73
C GLN A 556 -25.11 4.17 1.65
N ALA A 557 -25.31 3.25 2.60
CA ALA A 557 -26.54 2.47 2.70
C ALA A 557 -27.75 3.37 3.03
N GLN A 558 -27.60 4.30 3.98
CA GLN A 558 -28.65 5.28 4.30
C GLN A 558 -29.02 6.11 3.04
N ALA A 559 -28.04 6.64 2.32
CA ALA A 559 -28.27 7.47 1.13
C ALA A 559 -29.00 6.73 0.01
N LYS A 560 -28.81 5.40 -0.09
CA LYS A 560 -29.46 4.53 -1.08
C LYS A 560 -30.76 3.89 -0.58
N GLY A 561 -31.11 4.02 0.70
CA GLY A 561 -32.21 3.31 1.33
C GLY A 561 -31.99 1.79 1.46
N GLU A 562 -30.73 1.37 1.51
CA GLU A 562 -30.31 -0.01 1.68
C GLU A 562 -30.18 -0.39 3.19
N ASN A 563 -30.06 -1.68 3.48
CA ASN A 563 -29.85 -2.13 4.85
C ASN A 563 -28.45 -1.72 5.35
N LEU A 564 -28.39 -1.30 6.61
CA LEU A 564 -27.11 -0.98 7.25
C LEU A 564 -26.17 -2.21 7.29
N PRO A 565 -24.85 -1.99 7.31
CA PRO A 565 -23.88 -3.06 7.54
C PRO A 565 -24.20 -3.81 8.84
N LYS A 566 -24.06 -5.13 8.84
CA LYS A 566 -24.47 -6.01 9.97
C LYS A 566 -23.86 -5.63 11.31
N GLN A 567 -22.63 -5.08 11.30
CA GLN A 567 -21.91 -4.65 12.50
C GLN A 567 -22.35 -3.29 13.04
N VAL A 568 -23.08 -2.50 12.24
CA VAL A 568 -23.49 -1.14 12.62
C VAL A 568 -24.91 -1.16 13.18
N LYS A 569 -25.09 -0.55 14.36
CA LYS A 569 -26.35 -0.38 15.05
C LYS A 569 -26.55 1.07 15.49
N ASN A 570 -27.79 1.46 15.74
CA ASN A 570 -28.17 2.80 16.23
C ASN A 570 -27.52 3.93 15.43
N PHE A 571 -27.64 3.85 14.10
CA PHE A 571 -27.01 4.79 13.19
C PHE A 571 -27.92 6.00 12.94
N GLU A 572 -27.40 7.20 13.20
CA GLU A 572 -28.05 8.47 12.92
C GLU A 572 -27.05 9.41 12.26
N SER A 573 -27.35 9.94 11.09
CA SER A 573 -26.46 10.84 10.36
C SER A 573 -27.26 11.85 9.54
N PRO A 574 -26.92 13.15 9.61
CA PRO A 574 -27.44 14.16 8.70
C PRO A 574 -26.72 14.17 7.34
N ILE A 575 -25.64 13.39 7.22
CA ILE A 575 -24.77 13.33 6.04
C ILE A 575 -25.27 12.25 5.08
N ASN A 576 -25.29 12.56 3.77
CA ASN A 576 -25.73 11.66 2.72
C ASN A 576 -24.64 11.33 1.69
N GLN A 577 -23.57 12.10 1.66
CA GLN A 577 -22.46 11.88 0.72
C GLN A 577 -21.16 11.61 1.45
N VAL A 578 -20.35 10.70 0.92
CA VAL A 578 -19.02 10.40 1.45
C VAL A 578 -17.98 10.43 0.34
N VAL A 579 -16.90 11.15 0.59
CA VAL A 579 -15.72 11.22 -0.25
C VAL A 579 -14.53 10.64 0.54
N SER A 580 -14.06 9.46 0.14
CA SER A 580 -12.85 8.87 0.73
C SER A 580 -11.62 9.29 -0.06
N VAL A 581 -10.65 9.87 0.65
CA VAL A 581 -9.39 10.37 0.07
C VAL A 581 -8.23 9.58 0.68
N ASP A 582 -7.65 8.71 -0.11
CA ASP A 582 -6.51 7.86 0.25
C ASP A 582 -5.27 8.16 -0.59
N ALA A 583 -4.12 7.65 -0.18
CA ALA A 583 -2.84 7.79 -0.89
C ALA A 583 -2.71 6.86 -2.11
N SER A 584 -3.79 6.19 -2.55
CA SER A 584 -3.74 5.31 -3.72
C SER A 584 -3.49 6.11 -5.00
N PRO A 585 -2.73 5.56 -5.96
CA PRO A 585 -2.46 6.23 -7.24
C PRO A 585 -3.75 6.56 -7.99
N ILE A 586 -3.78 7.75 -8.59
CA ILE A 586 -4.86 8.17 -9.48
C ILE A 586 -4.70 7.46 -10.82
N GLY A 587 -5.52 6.43 -11.03
CA GLY A 587 -5.49 5.64 -12.26
C GLY A 587 -4.24 4.73 -12.36
N LYS A 588 -4.25 3.84 -13.37
CA LYS A 588 -3.15 2.90 -13.64
C LYS A 588 -2.50 3.15 -15.00
N SER A 589 -3.06 4.08 -15.77
CA SER A 589 -2.61 4.37 -17.13
C SER A 589 -1.64 5.54 -17.13
N THR A 590 -0.46 5.33 -17.69
CA THR A 590 0.52 6.41 -17.98
C THR A 590 -0.03 7.49 -18.91
N ARG A 591 -1.19 7.29 -19.50
CA ARG A 591 -1.92 8.27 -20.33
C ARG A 591 -2.78 9.24 -19.51
N SER A 592 -3.01 8.95 -18.22
CA SER A 592 -3.66 9.90 -17.30
C SER A 592 -2.62 10.92 -16.83
N THR A 593 -2.93 12.21 -16.98
CA THR A 593 -2.06 13.32 -16.56
C THR A 593 -2.82 14.26 -15.64
N VAL A 594 -2.10 15.18 -14.98
CA VAL A 594 -2.69 16.23 -14.13
C VAL A 594 -3.77 16.98 -14.91
N ALA A 595 -3.46 17.43 -16.15
CA ALA A 595 -4.42 18.16 -17.00
C ALA A 595 -5.66 17.31 -17.36
N THR A 596 -5.51 15.99 -17.59
CA THR A 596 -6.66 15.13 -17.93
C THR A 596 -7.54 14.84 -16.73
N TYR A 597 -6.97 14.75 -15.55
CA TYR A 597 -7.70 14.49 -14.31
C TYR A 597 -8.53 15.70 -13.86
N THR A 598 -7.96 16.91 -14.01
CA THR A 598 -8.61 18.18 -13.62
C THR A 598 -9.54 18.77 -14.68
N SER A 599 -9.79 18.05 -15.79
CA SER A 599 -10.57 18.52 -16.93
C SER A 599 -10.00 19.76 -17.68
N ILE A 600 -8.83 20.26 -17.27
CA ILE A 600 -8.09 21.31 -18.00
C ILE A 600 -7.86 20.89 -19.45
N MET A 601 -7.54 19.60 -19.67
CA MET A 601 -7.29 19.05 -20.99
C MET A 601 -8.48 19.18 -21.93
N ASP A 602 -9.71 19.05 -21.44
CA ASP A 602 -10.92 19.21 -22.27
C ASP A 602 -11.10 20.65 -22.75
N ASN A 603 -10.75 21.62 -21.90
CA ASN A 603 -10.75 23.03 -22.25
C ASN A 603 -9.62 23.37 -23.25
N LEU A 604 -8.43 22.81 -23.05
CA LEU A 604 -7.29 22.95 -23.97
C LEU A 604 -7.63 22.40 -25.37
N ARG A 605 -8.21 21.22 -25.47
CA ARG A 605 -8.62 20.62 -26.75
C ARG A 605 -9.57 21.54 -27.53
N LYS A 606 -10.55 22.13 -26.84
CA LYS A 606 -11.51 23.07 -27.43
C LYS A 606 -10.82 24.37 -27.87
N LEU A 607 -9.84 24.84 -27.08
CA LEU A 607 -9.08 26.06 -27.37
C LEU A 607 -8.22 25.89 -28.63
N PHE A 608 -7.48 24.78 -28.74
CA PHE A 608 -6.64 24.51 -29.90
C PHE A 608 -7.44 24.23 -31.18
N ALA A 609 -8.59 23.58 -31.10
CA ALA A 609 -9.45 23.31 -32.24
C ALA A 609 -10.05 24.61 -32.86
N ARG A 610 -10.06 25.72 -32.12
CA ARG A 610 -10.52 27.03 -32.61
C ARG A 610 -9.46 27.83 -33.37
N GLN A 611 -8.18 27.39 -33.35
CA GLN A 611 -7.08 28.11 -33.97
C GLN A 611 -7.17 28.08 -35.52
N PRO A 612 -6.69 29.11 -36.21
CA PRO A 612 -6.81 29.20 -37.67
C PRO A 612 -6.26 27.96 -38.39
N LEU A 613 -5.04 27.52 -38.08
CA LEU A 613 -4.44 26.34 -38.69
C LEU A 613 -5.23 25.05 -38.42
N ALA A 614 -5.85 24.94 -37.24
CA ALA A 614 -6.70 23.79 -36.92
C ALA A 614 -7.97 23.79 -37.75
N LYS A 615 -8.59 24.96 -37.96
CA LYS A 615 -9.78 25.10 -38.82
C LYS A 615 -9.44 24.79 -40.28
N ASP A 616 -8.34 25.28 -40.78
CA ASP A 616 -7.88 25.05 -42.17
C ASP A 616 -7.63 23.55 -42.43
N LYS A 617 -7.10 22.84 -41.44
CA LYS A 617 -6.88 21.40 -41.50
C LYS A 617 -8.05 20.53 -41.06
N HIS A 618 -9.19 21.12 -40.72
CA HIS A 618 -10.37 20.46 -40.19
C HIS A 618 -10.11 19.61 -38.91
N TYR A 619 -9.19 20.07 -38.05
CA TYR A 619 -8.85 19.41 -36.80
C TYR A 619 -9.94 19.68 -35.74
N THR A 620 -10.62 18.62 -35.34
CA THR A 620 -11.58 18.63 -34.23
C THR A 620 -10.85 18.53 -32.88
N PRO A 621 -11.50 18.76 -31.74
CA PRO A 621 -10.90 18.56 -30.41
C PRO A 621 -10.26 17.19 -30.19
N THR A 622 -10.69 16.16 -30.92
CA THR A 622 -10.13 14.79 -30.85
C THR A 622 -8.70 14.70 -31.38
N TYR A 623 -8.31 15.56 -32.32
CA TYR A 623 -6.91 15.64 -32.81
C TYR A 623 -5.94 16.12 -31.73
N PHE A 624 -6.42 16.89 -30.77
CA PHE A 624 -5.62 17.39 -29.64
C PHE A 624 -5.67 16.44 -28.42
N SER A 625 -5.88 15.13 -28.68
CA SER A 625 -5.85 14.07 -27.67
C SER A 625 -4.90 12.96 -28.08
N TYR A 626 -3.82 12.77 -27.33
CA TYR A 626 -2.90 11.64 -27.52
C TYR A 626 -3.52 10.27 -27.18
N ASN A 627 -4.74 10.25 -26.66
CA ASN A 627 -5.50 9.02 -26.43
C ASN A 627 -6.27 8.54 -27.67
N ASN A 628 -6.38 9.37 -28.70
CA ASN A 628 -7.04 9.08 -29.97
C ASN A 628 -6.02 8.89 -31.07
N LYS A 629 -6.26 7.96 -32.01
CA LYS A 629 -5.36 7.67 -33.14
C LYS A 629 -4.98 8.90 -33.97
N GLN A 630 -5.88 9.89 -34.08
CA GLN A 630 -5.65 11.11 -34.87
C GLN A 630 -4.64 12.06 -34.23
N GLY A 631 -4.62 12.15 -32.90
CA GLY A 631 -3.71 13.02 -32.15
C GLY A 631 -2.46 12.33 -31.62
N ALA A 632 -2.50 11.02 -31.48
CA ALA A 632 -1.40 10.22 -30.95
C ALA A 632 -0.22 10.11 -31.91
N CYS A 633 0.99 10.07 -31.39
CA CYS A 633 2.16 9.69 -32.16
C CYS A 633 1.96 8.31 -32.81
N PRO A 634 2.18 8.15 -34.11
CA PRO A 634 1.92 6.91 -34.82
C PRO A 634 2.81 5.74 -34.38
N ILE A 635 4.00 6.02 -33.81
CA ILE A 635 4.95 4.99 -33.37
C ILE A 635 4.62 4.50 -31.96
N CYS A 636 4.51 5.38 -30.98
CA CYS A 636 4.25 4.98 -29.59
C CYS A 636 2.77 4.91 -29.23
N GLY A 637 1.86 5.26 -30.14
CA GLY A 637 0.42 5.25 -29.88
C GLY A 637 0.00 6.17 -28.74
N GLY A 638 0.74 7.25 -28.47
CA GLY A 638 0.45 8.23 -27.41
C GLY A 638 1.01 7.85 -26.02
N THR A 639 1.89 6.87 -25.91
CA THR A 639 2.54 6.51 -24.64
C THR A 639 3.77 7.38 -24.35
N GLY A 640 4.42 7.93 -25.37
CA GLY A 640 5.70 8.65 -25.28
C GLY A 640 6.92 7.74 -25.23
N ILE A 641 6.74 6.45 -25.01
CA ILE A 641 7.80 5.44 -24.87
C ILE A 641 7.54 4.28 -25.82
N VAL A 642 8.61 3.64 -26.25
CA VAL A 642 8.59 2.40 -27.03
C VAL A 642 9.24 1.31 -26.17
N THR A 643 8.55 0.20 -25.99
CA THR A 643 9.09 -0.96 -25.30
C THR A 643 9.83 -1.82 -26.33
N LEU A 644 11.11 -2.02 -26.11
CA LEU A 644 11.93 -2.93 -26.90
C LEU A 644 11.87 -4.30 -26.22
N ASP A 645 11.18 -5.25 -26.87
CA ASP A 645 11.21 -6.66 -26.50
C ASP A 645 12.54 -7.25 -27.01
N ILE A 646 13.51 -7.35 -26.11
CA ILE A 646 14.78 -8.00 -26.39
C ILE A 646 14.69 -9.41 -25.82
N GLN A 647 14.53 -10.39 -26.69
CA GLN A 647 14.47 -11.81 -26.28
C GLN A 647 15.52 -12.12 -25.22
N PHE A 648 15.08 -12.64 -24.06
CA PHE A 648 15.90 -13.02 -22.90
C PHE A 648 16.48 -11.88 -22.03
N LEU A 649 16.08 -10.61 -22.26
CA LEU A 649 16.38 -9.48 -21.38
C LEU A 649 15.06 -8.88 -20.86
N PRO A 650 15.08 -8.16 -19.73
CA PRO A 650 13.91 -7.39 -19.31
C PRO A 650 13.54 -6.35 -20.38
N ASP A 651 12.24 -6.12 -20.59
CA ASP A 651 11.73 -5.12 -21.50
C ASP A 651 12.40 -3.77 -21.24
N MET A 652 13.15 -3.28 -22.19
CA MET A 652 13.74 -1.92 -22.13
C MET A 652 12.74 -0.91 -22.65
N GLN A 653 12.41 0.06 -21.82
CA GLN A 653 11.63 1.23 -22.22
C GLN A 653 12.56 2.33 -22.72
N GLN A 654 12.33 2.79 -23.93
CA GLN A 654 13.07 3.89 -24.55
C GLN A 654 12.12 5.03 -24.90
N ILE A 655 12.58 6.26 -24.76
CA ILE A 655 11.85 7.44 -25.24
C ILE A 655 11.58 7.27 -26.74
N CYS A 656 10.34 7.51 -27.15
CA CYS A 656 9.95 7.37 -28.55
C CYS A 656 10.78 8.31 -29.45
N PRO A 657 11.50 7.79 -30.45
CA PRO A 657 12.41 8.61 -31.27
C PRO A 657 11.67 9.60 -32.21
N ILE A 658 10.37 9.43 -32.42
CA ILE A 658 9.57 10.29 -33.30
C ILE A 658 8.94 11.47 -32.54
N CYS A 659 8.38 11.21 -31.36
CA CYS A 659 7.74 12.27 -30.59
C CYS A 659 8.59 12.72 -29.38
N GLU A 660 9.78 12.15 -29.19
CA GLU A 660 10.72 12.53 -28.12
C GLU A 660 10.08 12.58 -26.72
N GLY A 661 9.15 11.66 -26.46
CA GLY A 661 8.37 11.61 -25.22
C GLY A 661 7.07 12.43 -25.24
N ASN A 662 6.86 13.31 -26.21
CA ASN A 662 5.76 14.28 -26.26
C ASN A 662 4.37 13.68 -26.55
N ARG A 663 4.28 12.39 -26.87
CA ARG A 663 3.04 11.60 -27.06
C ARG A 663 2.20 11.98 -28.28
N TYR A 664 2.33 13.20 -28.81
CA TYR A 664 1.52 13.72 -29.91
C TYR A 664 2.12 13.46 -31.29
N ASN A 665 1.22 13.42 -32.27
CA ASN A 665 1.62 13.51 -33.69
C ASN A 665 2.31 14.86 -33.95
N PRO A 666 3.49 14.88 -34.62
CA PRO A 666 4.21 16.13 -34.95
C PRO A 666 3.37 17.17 -35.71
N GLU A 667 2.42 16.76 -36.56
CA GLU A 667 1.54 17.67 -37.28
C GLU A 667 0.59 18.45 -36.34
N VAL A 668 0.12 17.84 -35.26
CA VAL A 668 -0.74 18.50 -34.25
C VAL A 668 0.04 19.57 -33.48
N GLN A 669 1.34 19.36 -33.28
CA GLN A 669 2.21 20.29 -32.55
C GLN A 669 2.48 21.61 -33.35
N LYS A 670 2.20 21.64 -34.65
CA LYS A 670 2.31 22.85 -35.48
C LYS A 670 1.22 23.87 -35.18
N VAL A 671 0.09 23.43 -34.60
CA VAL A 671 -0.97 24.35 -34.17
C VAL A 671 -0.52 25.09 -32.92
N LYS A 672 -0.52 26.42 -32.97
CA LYS A 672 -0.08 27.27 -31.87
C LYS A 672 -1.23 28.13 -31.36
N TRP A 673 -1.29 28.33 -30.06
CA TRP A 673 -2.12 29.30 -29.36
C TRP A 673 -1.22 30.23 -28.53
N ASN A 674 -1.26 31.54 -28.78
CA ASN A 674 -0.37 32.52 -28.17
C ASN A 674 1.13 32.15 -28.27
N GLY A 675 1.54 31.48 -29.35
CA GLY A 675 2.92 31.03 -29.57
C GLY A 675 3.23 29.64 -29.02
N TYR A 676 2.39 29.06 -28.14
CA TYR A 676 2.57 27.75 -27.53
C TYR A 676 1.87 26.64 -28.33
N SER A 677 2.51 25.51 -28.52
CA SER A 677 1.84 24.24 -28.91
C SER A 677 1.17 23.60 -27.72
N ILE A 678 0.32 22.59 -27.97
CA ILE A 678 -0.28 21.82 -26.88
C ILE A 678 0.76 21.10 -26.03
N VAL A 679 1.89 20.70 -26.62
CA VAL A 679 3.01 20.07 -25.94
C VAL A 679 3.74 21.09 -25.06
N ASP A 680 4.01 22.28 -25.57
CA ASP A 680 4.65 23.34 -24.79
C ASP A 680 3.82 23.64 -23.53
N ILE A 681 2.48 23.71 -23.65
CA ILE A 681 1.58 23.93 -22.52
C ILE A 681 1.60 22.76 -21.52
N LEU A 682 1.63 21.52 -21.99
CA LEU A 682 1.68 20.37 -21.10
C LEU A 682 3.01 20.25 -20.34
N ASN A 683 4.06 20.85 -20.87
CA ASN A 683 5.37 20.92 -20.23
C ASN A 683 5.52 22.10 -19.26
N LEU A 684 4.58 23.05 -19.26
CA LEU A 684 4.57 24.10 -18.23
C LEU A 684 4.21 23.51 -16.88
N ASP A 685 4.85 23.99 -15.81
CA ASP A 685 4.35 23.82 -14.49
C ASP A 685 3.09 24.71 -14.26
N ILE A 686 2.37 24.46 -13.17
CA ILE A 686 1.11 25.17 -12.91
C ILE A 686 1.38 26.67 -12.66
N ASN A 687 2.48 27.03 -11.97
CA ASN A 687 2.85 28.42 -11.74
C ASN A 687 3.11 29.18 -13.05
N GLU A 688 3.83 28.54 -13.98
CA GLU A 688 4.10 29.09 -15.31
C GLU A 688 2.82 29.19 -16.17
N ALA A 689 1.91 28.19 -16.02
CA ALA A 689 0.67 28.15 -16.78
C ALA A 689 -0.33 29.27 -16.36
N ILE A 690 -0.40 29.62 -15.08
CA ILE A 690 -1.35 30.65 -14.57
C ILE A 690 -1.28 31.95 -15.36
N PRO A 691 -0.13 32.64 -15.54
CA PRO A 691 -0.07 33.88 -16.28
C PRO A 691 -0.41 33.72 -17.77
N VAL A 692 -0.13 32.56 -18.38
CA VAL A 692 -0.44 32.25 -19.77
C VAL A 692 -1.97 32.20 -19.99
N PHE A 693 -2.72 31.63 -19.04
CA PHE A 693 -4.17 31.44 -19.13
C PHE A 693 -5.03 32.50 -18.45
N LYS A 694 -4.47 33.67 -18.09
CA LYS A 694 -5.19 34.78 -17.44
C LYS A 694 -6.44 35.27 -18.19
N LYS A 695 -6.53 35.04 -19.51
CA LYS A 695 -7.68 35.39 -20.36
C LYS A 695 -8.65 34.21 -20.58
N GLU A 696 -8.37 33.06 -20.03
CA GLU A 696 -9.18 31.82 -20.13
C GLU A 696 -9.72 31.43 -18.78
N PRO A 697 -10.82 32.03 -18.27
CA PRO A 697 -11.21 31.97 -16.86
C PRO A 697 -11.50 30.56 -16.35
N LYS A 698 -11.90 29.63 -17.22
CA LYS A 698 -12.14 28.22 -16.80
C LYS A 698 -10.82 27.50 -16.50
N ILE A 699 -9.81 27.70 -17.34
CA ILE A 699 -8.49 27.07 -17.16
C ILE A 699 -7.77 27.74 -15.99
N GLU A 700 -7.79 29.06 -15.93
CA GLU A 700 -7.17 29.84 -14.84
C GLU A 700 -7.71 29.43 -13.47
N ARG A 701 -9.05 29.30 -13.33
CA ARG A 701 -9.65 28.83 -12.08
C ARG A 701 -9.12 27.46 -11.65
N ASP A 702 -9.09 26.49 -12.58
CA ASP A 702 -8.66 25.15 -12.28
C ASP A 702 -7.15 25.11 -11.94
N LEU A 703 -6.32 25.95 -12.57
CA LEU A 703 -4.92 26.15 -12.23
C LEU A 703 -4.72 26.77 -10.83
N LEU A 704 -5.54 27.78 -10.48
CA LEU A 704 -5.51 28.40 -9.15
C LEU A 704 -5.90 27.40 -8.05
N LEU A 705 -6.87 26.54 -8.30
CA LEU A 705 -7.23 25.46 -7.36
C LEU A 705 -6.07 24.48 -7.15
N LEU A 706 -5.34 24.13 -8.21
CA LEU A 706 -4.13 23.29 -8.11
C LEU A 706 -3.05 23.97 -7.28
N LYS A 707 -2.82 25.27 -7.47
CA LYS A 707 -1.91 26.07 -6.66
C LYS A 707 -2.33 26.12 -5.19
N GLU A 708 -3.61 26.31 -4.93
CA GLU A 708 -4.16 26.34 -3.57
C GLU A 708 -3.94 25.07 -2.77
N VAL A 709 -3.89 23.91 -3.43
CA VAL A 709 -3.57 22.63 -2.77
C VAL A 709 -2.06 22.35 -2.72
N GLY A 710 -1.21 23.31 -3.09
CA GLY A 710 0.25 23.18 -3.08
C GLY A 710 0.79 22.19 -4.11
N LEU A 711 0.17 22.14 -5.29
CA LEU A 711 0.62 21.34 -6.43
C LEU A 711 1.15 22.20 -7.59
N ASP A 712 1.48 23.44 -7.31
CA ASP A 712 1.87 24.46 -8.27
C ASP A 712 3.16 24.17 -9.05
N TYR A 713 4.00 23.27 -8.53
CA TYR A 713 5.22 22.80 -9.16
C TYR A 713 5.03 21.64 -10.13
N LEU A 714 3.85 21.01 -10.19
CA LEU A 714 3.60 19.89 -11.09
C LEU A 714 3.41 20.40 -12.53
N HIS A 715 3.95 19.63 -13.49
CA HIS A 715 3.68 19.87 -14.91
C HIS A 715 2.27 19.39 -15.27
N LEU A 716 1.59 20.13 -16.14
CA LEU A 716 0.25 19.76 -16.64
C LEU A 716 0.23 18.40 -17.34
N GLY A 717 1.31 18.03 -18.00
CA GLY A 717 1.51 16.75 -18.69
C GLY A 717 2.02 15.62 -17.80
N GLU A 718 2.27 15.87 -16.51
CA GLU A 718 2.80 14.85 -15.60
C GLU A 718 1.82 13.71 -15.41
N SER A 719 2.35 12.48 -15.43
CA SER A 719 1.55 11.25 -15.36
C SER A 719 1.02 11.02 -13.96
N THR A 720 -0.29 10.81 -13.79
CA THR A 720 -0.87 10.63 -12.45
C THR A 720 -0.38 9.38 -11.69
N PRO A 721 0.01 8.26 -12.32
CA PRO A 721 0.61 7.12 -11.61
C PRO A 721 2.01 7.36 -11.05
N THR A 722 2.72 8.41 -11.53
CA THR A 722 4.08 8.75 -11.04
C THR A 722 4.06 9.67 -9.83
N LEU A 723 2.89 10.24 -9.52
CA LEU A 723 2.72 11.12 -8.37
C LEU A 723 2.96 10.39 -7.04
N SER A 724 3.56 11.08 -6.10
CA SER A 724 3.66 10.61 -4.71
C SER A 724 2.27 10.42 -4.09
N GLY A 725 2.19 9.70 -2.96
CA GLY A 725 0.92 9.49 -2.28
C GLY A 725 0.23 10.79 -1.89
N GLY A 726 0.98 11.75 -1.35
CA GLY A 726 0.45 13.05 -0.94
C GLY A 726 0.03 13.94 -2.12
N GLU A 727 0.76 13.92 -3.23
CA GLU A 727 0.37 14.64 -4.46
C GLU A 727 -0.94 14.08 -5.03
N ALA A 728 -1.07 12.74 -5.09
CA ALA A 728 -2.28 12.09 -5.56
C ALA A 728 -3.49 12.45 -4.67
N GLN A 729 -3.34 12.46 -3.34
CA GLN A 729 -4.40 12.87 -2.42
C GLN A 729 -4.82 14.32 -2.64
N ARG A 730 -3.86 15.26 -2.70
CA ARG A 730 -4.13 16.68 -2.93
C ARG A 730 -4.81 16.91 -4.28
N LEU A 731 -4.38 16.19 -5.33
CA LEU A 731 -5.01 16.27 -6.64
C LEU A 731 -6.47 15.77 -6.64
N LYS A 732 -6.80 14.73 -5.84
CA LYS A 732 -8.19 14.27 -5.66
C LYS A 732 -9.09 15.34 -5.07
N LEU A 733 -8.57 16.22 -4.22
CA LEU A 733 -9.36 17.28 -3.58
C LEU A 733 -9.75 18.44 -4.51
N VAL A 734 -8.96 18.71 -5.54
CA VAL A 734 -9.18 19.84 -6.46
C VAL A 734 -10.60 19.85 -7.03
N THR A 735 -11.14 18.65 -7.35
CA THR A 735 -12.48 18.53 -7.94
C THR A 735 -13.62 18.89 -6.98
N HIS A 736 -13.36 18.89 -5.67
CA HIS A 736 -14.37 19.16 -4.63
C HIS A 736 -14.32 20.60 -4.10
N LEU A 737 -13.22 21.32 -4.26
CA LEU A 737 -13.03 22.67 -3.71
C LEU A 737 -13.92 23.75 -4.37
N SER A 738 -14.58 23.46 -5.46
CA SER A 738 -15.38 24.45 -6.21
C SER A 738 -16.88 24.48 -5.87
N HIS A 739 -17.38 23.62 -4.99
CA HIS A 739 -18.81 23.43 -4.70
C HIS A 739 -19.09 23.44 -3.19
N LYS A 740 -20.33 23.76 -2.80
CA LYS A 740 -20.80 23.60 -1.42
C LYS A 740 -20.81 22.12 -1.03
N GLN A 741 -20.48 21.83 0.24
CA GLN A 741 -20.27 20.49 0.77
C GLN A 741 -21.11 20.21 2.03
N ASP A 742 -22.24 20.90 2.21
CA ASP A 742 -23.04 20.94 3.46
C ASP A 742 -23.49 19.56 3.97
N ASP A 743 -23.64 18.56 3.09
CA ASP A 743 -24.06 17.19 3.43
C ASP A 743 -22.98 16.12 3.12
N THR A 744 -21.74 16.57 3.00
CA THR A 744 -20.62 15.71 2.58
C THR A 744 -19.65 15.44 3.73
N LEU A 745 -19.36 14.15 3.96
CA LEU A 745 -18.27 13.69 4.82
C LEU A 745 -17.02 13.40 3.97
N PHE A 746 -15.93 14.09 4.26
CA PHE A 746 -14.60 13.74 3.76
C PHE A 746 -13.87 12.84 4.75
N VAL A 747 -13.42 11.69 4.30
CA VAL A 747 -12.62 10.76 5.10
C VAL A 747 -11.22 10.67 4.51
N PHE A 748 -10.23 11.13 5.26
CA PHE A 748 -8.81 11.06 4.91
C PHE A 748 -8.14 9.90 5.66
N ASP A 749 -7.55 8.98 4.92
CA ASP A 749 -6.79 7.87 5.50
C ASP A 749 -5.29 8.14 5.39
N GLU A 750 -4.65 8.40 6.53
CA GLU A 750 -3.22 8.74 6.68
C GLU A 750 -2.75 9.82 5.67
N PRO A 751 -3.37 11.02 5.66
CA PRO A 751 -3.12 12.01 4.62
C PRO A 751 -1.74 12.70 4.71
N THR A 752 -1.02 12.48 5.78
CA THR A 752 0.31 13.11 6.02
C THR A 752 1.48 12.22 5.62
N ILE A 753 1.22 11.03 5.07
CA ILE A 753 2.26 10.13 4.58
C ILE A 753 3.11 10.84 3.51
N GLY A 754 4.44 10.87 3.72
CA GLY A 754 5.39 11.49 2.79
C GLY A 754 5.36 13.01 2.76
N LEU A 755 4.72 13.66 3.73
CA LEU A 755 4.64 15.11 3.81
C LEU A 755 5.60 15.68 4.86
N HIS A 756 6.37 16.68 4.44
CA HIS A 756 7.11 17.52 5.38
C HIS A 756 6.12 18.30 6.29
N PRO A 757 6.47 18.61 7.55
CA PRO A 757 5.58 19.39 8.43
C PRO A 757 5.04 20.69 7.84
N LEU A 758 5.78 21.35 6.94
CA LEU A 758 5.30 22.53 6.19
C LEU A 758 4.21 22.14 5.16
N ASP A 759 4.33 20.99 4.50
CA ASP A 759 3.31 20.50 3.58
C ASP A 759 2.03 20.09 4.31
N VAL A 760 2.15 19.59 5.56
CA VAL A 760 1.01 19.30 6.45
C VAL A 760 0.21 20.58 6.73
N LYS A 761 0.89 21.72 6.94
CA LYS A 761 0.20 23.02 7.12
C LYS A 761 -0.66 23.39 5.90
N VAL A 762 -0.12 23.20 4.69
CA VAL A 762 -0.87 23.46 3.44
C VAL A 762 -2.10 22.56 3.37
N LEU A 763 -1.95 21.28 3.68
CA LEU A 763 -3.08 20.34 3.69
C LEU A 763 -4.16 20.73 4.71
N VAL A 764 -3.75 21.15 5.91
CA VAL A 764 -4.68 21.63 6.95
C VAL A 764 -5.44 22.89 6.49
N GLN A 765 -4.80 23.80 5.77
CA GLN A 765 -5.46 24.98 5.17
C GLN A 765 -6.47 24.59 4.11
N VAL A 766 -6.18 23.57 3.29
CA VAL A 766 -7.15 23.01 2.33
C VAL A 766 -8.36 22.39 3.04
N MET A 767 -8.11 21.65 4.13
CA MET A 767 -9.20 21.11 4.95
C MET A 767 -10.06 22.23 5.56
N GLN A 768 -9.45 23.34 6.00
CA GLN A 768 -10.21 24.50 6.48
C GLN A 768 -11.16 25.05 5.41
N LYS A 769 -10.73 25.17 4.15
CA LYS A 769 -11.60 25.61 3.05
C LYS A 769 -12.80 24.69 2.82
N LEU A 770 -12.60 23.36 2.93
CA LEU A 770 -13.70 22.40 2.85
C LEU A 770 -14.69 22.60 4.02
N LEU A 771 -14.18 22.82 5.24
CA LEU A 771 -15.02 23.13 6.40
C LEU A 771 -15.80 24.44 6.21
N ASP A 772 -15.18 25.48 5.64
CA ASP A 772 -15.83 26.77 5.34
C ASP A 772 -16.94 26.61 4.28
N GLN A 773 -16.90 25.55 3.47
CA GLN A 773 -17.94 25.16 2.51
C GLN A 773 -19.02 24.25 3.10
N GLY A 774 -18.96 23.96 4.41
CA GLY A 774 -19.94 23.16 5.13
C GLY A 774 -19.60 21.68 5.28
N ALA A 775 -18.40 21.24 4.83
CA ALA A 775 -18.01 19.83 4.92
C ALA A 775 -17.81 19.37 6.37
N THR A 776 -18.02 18.08 6.60
CA THR A 776 -17.54 17.37 7.80
C THR A 776 -16.29 16.61 7.42
N ILE A 777 -15.26 16.65 8.28
CA ILE A 777 -13.98 15.98 7.96
C ILE A 777 -13.58 15.02 9.06
N ILE A 778 -13.24 13.81 8.66
CA ILE A 778 -12.54 12.81 9.49
C ILE A 778 -11.14 12.59 8.89
N THR A 779 -10.13 12.64 9.74
CA THR A 779 -8.76 12.23 9.38
C THR A 779 -8.33 11.07 10.26
N ILE A 780 -8.00 9.93 9.65
CA ILE A 780 -7.34 8.81 10.34
C ILE A 780 -5.85 9.10 10.27
N THR A 781 -5.18 9.31 11.40
CA THR A 781 -3.77 9.71 11.38
C THR A 781 -3.04 9.44 12.70
N HIS A 782 -1.71 9.33 12.58
CA HIS A 782 -0.76 9.29 13.69
C HIS A 782 0.09 10.56 13.81
N ASP A 783 -0.02 11.48 12.86
CA ASP A 783 0.80 12.69 12.78
C ASP A 783 0.33 13.73 13.79
N LEU A 784 1.22 14.10 14.72
CA LEU A 784 0.92 15.07 15.76
C LEU A 784 0.66 16.47 15.20
N ASN A 785 1.26 16.86 14.06
CA ASN A 785 0.98 18.15 13.41
C ASN A 785 -0.45 18.21 12.87
N MET A 786 -0.97 17.09 12.36
CA MET A 786 -2.36 17.00 11.92
C MET A 786 -3.30 16.97 13.12
N ILE A 787 -3.02 16.14 14.12
CA ILE A 787 -3.89 15.95 15.30
C ILE A 787 -4.03 17.27 16.07
N VAL A 788 -2.94 18.05 16.23
CA VAL A 788 -2.98 19.34 16.93
C VAL A 788 -3.91 20.35 16.25
N ASN A 789 -4.13 20.22 14.95
CA ASN A 789 -5.02 21.08 14.16
C ASN A 789 -6.48 20.60 14.10
N ALA A 790 -6.79 19.40 14.62
CA ALA A 790 -8.15 18.90 14.67
C ALA A 790 -9.00 19.62 15.75
N ASP A 791 -10.30 19.74 15.52
CA ASP A 791 -11.25 20.27 16.50
C ASP A 791 -11.50 19.24 17.59
N ASN A 792 -11.65 17.97 17.20
CA ASN A 792 -11.96 16.87 18.08
C ASN A 792 -11.03 15.68 17.82
N ILE A 793 -10.84 14.86 18.85
CA ILE A 793 -10.10 13.60 18.78
C ILE A 793 -11.06 12.46 19.14
N LEU A 794 -10.94 11.35 18.42
CA LEU A 794 -11.51 10.04 18.76
C LEU A 794 -10.35 9.04 18.78
N ASP A 795 -9.88 8.67 19.96
CA ASP A 795 -8.71 7.80 20.13
C ASP A 795 -9.12 6.37 20.45
N LEU A 796 -8.62 5.41 19.65
CA LEU A 796 -8.87 3.99 19.76
C LEU A 796 -7.68 3.27 20.39
N GLY A 797 -7.94 2.40 21.34
CA GLY A 797 -6.89 1.68 22.05
C GLY A 797 -7.41 0.63 23.04
N PRO A 798 -6.63 0.40 24.11
CA PRO A 798 -5.37 1.08 24.50
C PRO A 798 -4.14 0.68 23.67
N ARG A 799 -4.19 -0.44 22.94
CA ARG A 799 -3.15 -0.94 22.03
C ARG A 799 -3.77 -1.49 20.74
N GLY A 800 -2.98 -2.21 19.92
CA GLY A 800 -3.46 -2.91 18.72
C GLY A 800 -4.01 -4.31 19.03
N GLY A 801 -4.64 -4.95 18.04
CA GLY A 801 -5.14 -6.32 18.11
C GLY A 801 -6.21 -6.56 19.18
N LYS A 802 -6.13 -7.66 19.90
CA LYS A 802 -7.10 -8.04 20.96
C LYS A 802 -7.21 -7.02 22.09
N ASN A 803 -6.16 -6.26 22.34
CA ASN A 803 -6.08 -5.21 23.34
C ASN A 803 -6.51 -3.84 22.80
N GLY A 804 -6.99 -3.76 21.55
CA GLY A 804 -7.54 -2.57 20.92
C GLY A 804 -9.06 -2.58 20.89
N GLY A 805 -9.62 -1.83 19.95
CA GLY A 805 -11.03 -1.88 19.59
C GLY A 805 -11.97 -1.16 20.55
N LYS A 806 -11.48 -0.30 21.42
CA LYS A 806 -12.27 0.51 22.34
C LYS A 806 -11.95 1.99 22.17
N VAL A 807 -12.90 2.87 22.40
CA VAL A 807 -12.65 4.31 22.53
C VAL A 807 -12.01 4.57 23.88
N VAL A 808 -10.76 5.06 23.88
CA VAL A 808 -10.00 5.37 25.09
C VAL A 808 -9.98 6.85 25.42
N ALA A 809 -10.19 7.71 24.40
CA ALA A 809 -10.37 9.14 24.58
C ALA A 809 -11.29 9.69 23.47
N ALA A 810 -12.19 10.60 23.81
CA ALA A 810 -13.01 11.35 22.87
C ALA A 810 -13.33 12.74 23.43
N GLY A 811 -13.19 13.76 22.60
CA GLY A 811 -13.47 15.14 23.05
C GLY A 811 -12.74 16.19 22.24
N GLN A 812 -12.84 17.45 22.70
CA GLN A 812 -12.11 18.56 22.07
C GLN A 812 -10.60 18.38 22.23
N THR A 813 -9.87 18.63 21.14
CA THR A 813 -8.42 18.50 21.12
C THR A 813 -7.74 19.33 22.20
N GLN A 814 -8.22 20.56 22.48
CA GLN A 814 -7.63 21.41 23.49
C GLN A 814 -7.80 20.85 24.90
N ASP A 815 -8.95 20.27 25.22
CA ASP A 815 -9.20 19.65 26.52
C ASP A 815 -8.32 18.44 26.75
N LEU A 816 -8.16 17.61 25.70
CA LEU A 816 -7.32 16.40 25.75
C LEU A 816 -5.81 16.72 25.77
N ILE A 817 -5.38 17.87 25.26
CA ILE A 817 -4.01 18.38 25.43
C ILE A 817 -3.78 18.81 26.87
N ASN A 818 -4.76 19.50 27.48
CA ASN A 818 -4.66 19.99 28.87
C ASN A 818 -4.78 18.85 29.89
N HIS A 819 -5.65 17.88 29.61
CA HIS A 819 -5.97 16.72 30.47
C HIS A 819 -5.84 15.42 29.66
N PRO A 820 -4.61 14.92 29.41
CA PRO A 820 -4.40 13.72 28.64
C PRO A 820 -4.93 12.47 29.40
N VAL A 821 -5.68 11.62 28.70
CA VAL A 821 -6.31 10.40 29.25
C VAL A 821 -5.92 9.13 28.51
N SER A 822 -5.15 9.25 27.44
CA SER A 822 -4.63 8.13 26.65
C SER A 822 -3.17 8.38 26.29
N LEU A 823 -2.49 7.32 25.87
CA LEU A 823 -1.09 7.45 25.46
C LEU A 823 -0.92 8.41 24.27
N THR A 824 -1.84 8.39 23.30
CA THR A 824 -1.84 9.33 22.18
C THR A 824 -1.94 10.77 22.65
N THR A 825 -2.85 11.04 23.59
CA THR A 825 -3.05 12.41 24.12
C THR A 825 -1.89 12.86 25.02
N GLU A 826 -1.18 11.96 25.70
CA GLU A 826 0.06 12.25 26.41
C GLU A 826 1.18 12.70 25.46
N TYR A 827 1.41 11.95 24.36
CA TYR A 827 2.38 12.34 23.32
C TYR A 827 2.01 13.68 22.69
N LEU A 828 0.71 13.90 22.40
CA LEU A 828 0.22 15.17 21.86
C LEU A 828 0.48 16.35 22.84
N ALA A 829 0.20 16.16 24.13
CA ALA A 829 0.44 17.19 25.15
C ALA A 829 1.93 17.50 25.31
N ASN A 830 2.79 16.48 25.27
CA ASN A 830 4.24 16.68 25.32
C ASN A 830 4.74 17.40 24.07
N TYR A 831 4.27 17.00 22.89
CA TYR A 831 4.56 17.66 21.62
C TYR A 831 4.14 19.14 21.67
N TRP A 832 2.92 19.44 22.07
CA TRP A 832 2.41 20.82 22.19
C TRP A 832 3.25 21.68 23.10
N ARG A 833 3.72 21.14 24.26
CA ARG A 833 4.56 21.90 25.23
C ARG A 833 5.93 22.23 24.66
N GLN A 834 6.52 21.43 23.77
CA GLN A 834 7.81 21.70 23.16
C GLN A 834 7.82 22.99 22.32
N PHE A 835 6.65 23.35 21.75
CA PHE A 835 6.50 24.50 20.84
C PHE A 835 5.79 25.73 21.50
N LYS A 836 5.46 25.64 22.75
CA LYS A 836 4.77 26.72 23.49
C LYS A 836 5.72 27.62 24.28
N LYS A 837 7.02 27.59 23.97
CA LYS A 837 8.01 28.44 24.66
C LYS A 837 7.99 29.85 24.18
#